data_bbeee1d5db84976ee140ef7cc7143c41
#
_entry.id   bbeee1d5db84976ee140ef7cc7143c41
#
_cell.length_a   1.000
_cell.length_b   1.000
_cell.length_c   1.000
_cell.angle_alpha   90.00
_cell.angle_beta   90.00
_cell.angle_gamma   90.00
#
_symmetry.space_group_name_H-M   'P 1'
#
loop_
_entity.id
_entity.type
_entity.pdbx_description
1 polymer ?
#
loop_
_entity_poly.entity_id
_entity_poly.type
_entity_poly.pdbx_seq_one_letter_code
_entity_poly.pdbx_strand_id
1 'polypeptide(L)'
;MKTKNIFLGCLFASFALVGTAQEIVLKGKELFGDITARQIGPALMSGRIIDMEVHPTNPQIIYTGTAGGGVWKSNDGGATYAPIFEEHIQSIGQVAIDPNDPDKTVWVGTGEIWTRNSVSIGDGLYRSKDGGVNWDKMGFENSERISGIEIHPKNSDVVYVAVLGSLWSESTERGIYKTTDGGKTWNNILYVDENTGAADFMMDPNNPDVLYAAMWEHRRTAWDFNSGGPGSALYKSTDGGTTWNKIHKGFPEGILGRIGIAVSPSDSNRVYAVIESEKDKGLYRSNDAGGSWELTNSDFSLTVRPFYFSRIVVDPKDSDVVVKGGLSGSISKDGGETFVPLGNMHSDIHDIVFDINNSDMMHVGTDGGVYRSWNQGTTMEIVSNLPLSQFYHISVDDAEPYRIYGGLQDNGSWYGPSSSPGGIEARDWVRVGVGDGFRVLKHPTKEILYSEMQGADNVWRYDMERNYTKNVKPLPVTGYDDLRFNWNAPMAVSAHQPDRFYMGSQYLHVSDNMGDTWKIISPDLTTNDPAKQPTKSGGLSNDTSGAEKHTTIFTIAESPMDENVLWVGTDDGNVQITKDGGKNWTNVTANIQGLPANTWVYHIEASVHGKGTAYAVFDGHARGDMKPYVYKTKDYGATWTSIVTGDISLFARNIQEDYENEDLLFLGAEDGLYITVNGGKNWSHFTNNFPHLSLIHI
;
A
#
# COMPACT_ATOMS: atom_id res chain seq x y z
N MET A 1 59.72 -34.69 76.42
CA MET A 1 59.69 -34.50 74.97
C MET A 1 58.28 -33.95 74.56
N LYS A 2 58.23 -32.71 74.18
CA LYS A 2 56.96 -31.99 73.87
C LYS A 2 56.83 -31.94 72.39
N THR A 3 55.78 -32.58 71.85
CA THR A 3 55.35 -32.51 70.44
C THR A 3 54.43 -31.29 70.24
N LYS A 4 54.89 -30.36 69.37
CA LYS A 4 54.07 -29.22 68.93
C LYS A 4 53.16 -29.66 67.74
N ASN A 5 51.87 -29.53 67.92
CA ASN A 5 50.88 -29.61 66.81
C ASN A 5 50.81 -28.26 66.10
N ILE A 6 51.08 -28.25 64.81
CA ILE A 6 50.84 -27.11 63.90
C ILE A 6 49.50 -27.34 63.26
N PHE A 7 48.51 -26.43 63.57
CA PHE A 7 47.24 -26.35 62.85
C PHE A 7 47.43 -25.49 61.58
N LEU A 8 47.29 -26.12 60.46
CA LEU A 8 47.23 -25.44 59.16
C LEU A 8 45.79 -25.11 58.83
N GLY A 9 45.39 -23.84 58.98
CA GLY A 9 44.01 -23.38 58.60
C GLY A 9 43.96 -23.17 57.08
N CYS A 10 43.20 -24.01 56.38
CA CYS A 10 42.80 -23.77 54.99
C CYS A 10 41.60 -22.80 54.94
N LEU A 11 41.87 -21.59 54.49
CA LEU A 11 40.86 -20.59 54.16
C LEU A 11 40.25 -20.98 52.78
N PHE A 12 39.03 -21.56 52.78
CA PHE A 12 38.26 -21.69 51.53
C PHE A 12 37.60 -20.36 51.25
N ALA A 13 38.12 -19.63 50.25
CA ALA A 13 37.42 -18.51 49.61
C ALA A 13 36.38 -19.07 48.62
N SER A 14 35.13 -19.08 49.03
CA SER A 14 33.99 -19.38 48.13
C SER A 14 33.79 -18.20 47.18
N PHE A 15 34.33 -18.28 45.97
CA PHE A 15 33.89 -17.43 44.89
C PHE A 15 32.48 -17.93 44.44
N ALA A 16 31.43 -17.19 44.82
CA ALA A 16 30.16 -17.32 44.20
C ALA A 16 30.27 -16.74 42.75
N LEU A 17 30.42 -17.61 41.78
CA LEU A 17 30.14 -17.26 40.38
C LEU A 17 28.63 -17.02 40.28
N VAL A 18 28.22 -15.77 40.36
CA VAL A 18 26.90 -15.35 39.85
C VAL A 18 27.00 -15.42 38.33
N GLY A 19 26.76 -16.60 37.80
CA GLY A 19 26.46 -16.74 36.38
C GLY A 19 25.15 -16.06 36.12
N THR A 20 25.15 -14.91 35.47
CA THR A 20 23.97 -14.41 34.82
C THR A 20 23.62 -15.44 33.74
N ALA A 21 22.60 -16.24 33.99
CA ALA A 21 22.03 -17.06 32.93
C ALA A 21 21.61 -16.09 31.81
N GLN A 22 22.32 -16.13 30.72
CA GLN A 22 21.91 -15.40 29.52
C GLN A 22 20.62 -16.07 29.06
N GLU A 23 19.52 -15.33 29.11
CA GLU A 23 18.22 -15.81 28.66
C GLU A 23 18.38 -16.20 27.19
N ILE A 24 18.18 -17.47 26.87
CA ILE A 24 18.26 -17.95 25.49
C ILE A 24 17.02 -17.45 24.78
N VAL A 25 17.18 -16.46 23.94
CA VAL A 25 16.10 -15.93 23.10
C VAL A 25 16.00 -16.80 21.85
N LEU A 26 14.94 -17.62 21.80
CA LEU A 26 14.63 -18.40 20.60
C LEU A 26 14.12 -17.47 19.51
N LYS A 27 14.57 -17.66 18.27
CA LYS A 27 14.18 -16.88 17.09
C LYS A 27 13.89 -17.80 15.90
N GLY A 28 13.07 -17.31 14.98
CA GLY A 28 12.77 -18.01 13.72
C GLY A 28 12.27 -19.44 13.95
N LYS A 29 12.81 -20.40 13.25
CA LYS A 29 12.40 -21.81 13.31
C LYS A 29 12.53 -22.45 14.70
N GLU A 30 13.45 -22.00 15.52
CA GLU A 30 13.61 -22.48 16.90
C GLU A 30 12.43 -22.03 17.80
N LEU A 31 11.83 -20.86 17.52
CA LEU A 31 10.66 -20.35 18.24
C LEU A 31 9.36 -20.91 17.66
N PHE A 32 9.20 -20.89 16.35
CA PHE A 32 7.93 -21.19 15.69
C PHE A 32 7.74 -22.66 15.31
N GLY A 33 8.84 -23.45 15.27
CA GLY A 33 8.81 -24.84 14.87
C GLY A 33 8.26 -25.01 13.45
N ASP A 34 7.24 -25.87 13.32
CA ASP A 34 6.59 -26.17 12.03
C ASP A 34 5.29 -25.37 11.81
N ILE A 35 5.03 -24.34 12.63
CA ILE A 35 3.89 -23.42 12.40
C ILE A 35 4.17 -22.64 11.10
N THR A 36 3.22 -22.70 10.17
CA THR A 36 3.29 -22.02 8.88
C THR A 36 2.01 -21.26 8.59
N ALA A 37 2.11 -20.16 7.83
CA ALA A 37 0.95 -19.48 7.29
C ALA A 37 0.24 -20.38 6.25
N ARG A 38 -1.09 -20.25 6.19
CA ARG A 38 -1.94 -20.96 5.22
C ARG A 38 -2.70 -19.96 4.37
N GLN A 39 -2.58 -20.10 3.06
CA GLN A 39 -3.36 -19.32 2.12
C GLN A 39 -4.84 -19.72 2.17
N ILE A 40 -5.74 -18.74 2.19
CA ILE A 40 -7.20 -18.92 2.25
C ILE A 40 -7.93 -18.36 1.02
N GLY A 41 -7.19 -17.96 -0.03
CA GLY A 41 -7.77 -17.59 -1.33
C GLY A 41 -8.12 -18.81 -2.20
N PRO A 42 -8.65 -18.59 -3.41
CA PRO A 42 -8.86 -17.30 -4.04
C PRO A 42 -10.09 -16.55 -3.53
N ALA A 43 -10.05 -15.20 -3.58
CA ALA A 43 -11.21 -14.36 -3.48
C ALA A 43 -11.83 -14.10 -4.86
N LEU A 44 -12.98 -13.43 -4.91
CA LEU A 44 -13.63 -13.07 -6.18
C LEU A 44 -12.83 -12.02 -6.97
N MET A 45 -12.08 -11.15 -6.27
CA MET A 45 -11.20 -10.15 -6.84
C MET A 45 -9.77 -10.69 -6.92
N SER A 46 -9.03 -10.29 -7.96
CA SER A 46 -7.65 -10.73 -8.18
C SER A 46 -6.60 -9.68 -7.79
N GLY A 47 -6.90 -8.85 -6.79
CA GLY A 47 -6.00 -7.85 -6.24
C GLY A 47 -5.75 -6.65 -7.17
N ARG A 48 -4.83 -5.77 -6.75
CA ARG A 48 -4.46 -4.56 -7.50
C ARG A 48 -3.20 -4.83 -8.31
N ILE A 49 -3.30 -4.68 -9.63
CA ILE A 49 -2.23 -4.96 -10.59
C ILE A 49 -1.58 -3.64 -10.99
N ILE A 50 -0.26 -3.56 -10.85
CA ILE A 50 0.52 -2.36 -11.09
C ILE A 50 1.21 -2.39 -12.44
N ASP A 51 1.74 -3.58 -12.81
CA ASP A 51 2.53 -3.74 -14.01
C ASP A 51 2.47 -5.20 -14.50
N MET A 52 2.55 -5.40 -15.80
CA MET A 52 2.57 -6.72 -16.41
C MET A 52 3.58 -6.76 -17.54
N GLU A 53 4.22 -7.91 -17.72
CA GLU A 53 5.16 -8.12 -18.82
C GLU A 53 4.89 -9.46 -19.48
N VAL A 54 4.71 -9.45 -20.80
CA VAL A 54 4.50 -10.65 -21.62
C VAL A 54 5.80 -10.99 -22.32
N HIS A 55 6.21 -12.25 -22.23
CA HIS A 55 7.44 -12.72 -22.85
C HIS A 55 7.45 -12.46 -24.37
N PRO A 56 8.50 -11.84 -24.93
CA PRO A 56 8.50 -11.31 -26.32
C PRO A 56 8.35 -12.36 -27.42
N THR A 57 8.65 -13.62 -27.15
CA THR A 57 8.55 -14.72 -28.14
C THR A 57 7.64 -15.87 -27.71
N ASN A 58 7.22 -15.90 -26.44
CA ASN A 58 6.33 -16.93 -25.91
C ASN A 58 5.21 -16.32 -25.05
N PRO A 59 4.06 -15.94 -25.63
CA PRO A 59 2.98 -15.24 -24.90
C PRO A 59 2.30 -16.09 -23.82
N GLN A 60 2.69 -17.34 -23.64
CA GLN A 60 2.26 -18.17 -22.51
C GLN A 60 2.93 -17.75 -21.20
N ILE A 61 4.10 -17.09 -21.28
CA ILE A 61 4.80 -16.60 -20.09
C ILE A 61 4.41 -15.16 -19.84
N ILE A 62 3.82 -14.91 -18.65
CA ILE A 62 3.39 -13.60 -18.21
C ILE A 62 3.89 -13.38 -16.78
N TYR A 63 4.53 -12.25 -16.53
CA TYR A 63 4.85 -11.77 -15.19
C TYR A 63 3.88 -10.66 -14.82
N THR A 64 3.38 -10.70 -13.59
CA THR A 64 2.39 -9.73 -13.07
C THR A 64 2.88 -9.19 -11.74
N GLY A 65 3.17 -7.90 -11.70
CA GLY A 65 3.52 -7.14 -10.51
C GLY A 65 2.28 -6.54 -9.85
N THR A 66 2.20 -6.65 -8.53
CA THR A 66 1.03 -6.23 -7.75
C THR A 66 1.37 -5.12 -6.76
N ALA A 67 0.38 -4.37 -6.32
CA ALA A 67 0.58 -3.28 -5.35
C ALA A 67 1.09 -3.76 -3.99
N GLY A 68 0.69 -4.95 -3.55
CA GLY A 68 1.04 -5.47 -2.23
C GLY A 68 1.07 -6.99 -2.12
N GLY A 69 1.08 -7.72 -3.23
CA GLY A 69 1.10 -9.19 -3.27
C GLY A 69 2.27 -9.77 -4.08
N GLY A 70 3.33 -9.00 -4.32
CA GLY A 70 4.55 -9.43 -4.98
C GLY A 70 4.41 -9.65 -6.49
N VAL A 71 5.26 -10.52 -7.02
CA VAL A 71 5.29 -10.87 -8.44
C VAL A 71 4.76 -12.28 -8.64
N TRP A 72 3.87 -12.41 -9.61
CA TRP A 72 3.24 -13.67 -10.01
C TRP A 72 3.63 -14.04 -11.44
N LYS A 73 3.84 -15.31 -11.69
CA LYS A 73 4.21 -15.82 -13.00
C LYS A 73 3.18 -16.82 -13.50
N SER A 74 2.76 -16.65 -14.76
CA SER A 74 2.04 -17.65 -15.54
C SER A 74 2.97 -18.27 -16.57
N ASN A 75 2.80 -19.55 -16.86
CA ASN A 75 3.48 -20.27 -17.94
C ASN A 75 2.47 -20.85 -18.96
N ASP A 76 1.20 -20.49 -18.87
CA ASP A 76 0.10 -21.04 -19.64
C ASP A 76 -0.89 -19.96 -20.14
N GLY A 77 -0.39 -18.74 -20.39
CA GLY A 77 -1.17 -17.63 -20.91
C GLY A 77 -2.20 -17.07 -19.93
N GLY A 78 -1.91 -17.12 -18.64
CA GLY A 78 -2.79 -16.62 -17.57
C GLY A 78 -3.86 -17.63 -17.13
N ALA A 79 -3.76 -18.91 -17.52
CA ALA A 79 -4.67 -19.94 -17.02
C ALA A 79 -4.35 -20.33 -15.57
N THR A 80 -3.08 -20.29 -15.17
CA THR A 80 -2.63 -20.43 -13.77
C THR A 80 -1.52 -19.44 -13.46
N TYR A 81 -1.40 -19.09 -12.17
CA TYR A 81 -0.34 -18.21 -11.66
C TYR A 81 0.32 -18.83 -10.42
N ALA A 82 1.63 -18.62 -10.29
CA ALA A 82 2.39 -18.98 -9.10
C ALA A 82 3.15 -17.74 -8.58
N PRO A 83 3.23 -17.52 -7.26
CA PRO A 83 4.04 -16.46 -6.69
C PRO A 83 5.53 -16.84 -6.86
N ILE A 84 6.36 -15.84 -7.12
CA ILE A 84 7.80 -16.04 -7.36
C ILE A 84 8.68 -15.05 -6.58
N PHE A 85 8.09 -14.21 -5.70
CA PHE A 85 8.80 -13.12 -5.02
C PHE A 85 8.49 -13.02 -3.52
N GLU A 86 7.98 -14.08 -2.88
CA GLU A 86 7.45 -14.06 -1.51
C GLU A 86 8.47 -13.76 -0.41
N GLU A 87 9.77 -14.00 -0.66
CA GLU A 87 10.85 -13.73 0.30
C GLU A 87 11.32 -12.26 0.31
N HIS A 88 10.69 -11.40 -0.49
CA HIS A 88 11.07 -9.99 -0.67
C HIS A 88 9.85 -9.08 -0.42
N ILE A 89 10.08 -7.77 -0.33
CA ILE A 89 8.99 -6.78 -0.21
C ILE A 89 7.97 -6.96 -1.34
N GLN A 90 6.69 -7.00 -0.96
CA GLN A 90 5.61 -7.38 -1.87
C GLN A 90 5.02 -6.21 -2.66
N SER A 91 5.44 -4.98 -2.41
CA SER A 91 5.02 -3.81 -3.19
C SER A 91 5.86 -3.68 -4.45
N ILE A 92 5.24 -3.78 -5.62
CA ILE A 92 5.92 -3.77 -6.92
C ILE A 92 5.67 -2.45 -7.64
N GLY A 93 6.71 -1.92 -8.28
CA GLY A 93 6.66 -0.75 -9.15
C GLY A 93 6.69 -1.12 -10.62
N GLN A 94 7.64 -1.99 -11.02
CA GLN A 94 7.74 -2.49 -12.38
C GLN A 94 8.41 -3.86 -12.46
N VAL A 95 8.04 -4.63 -13.48
CA VAL A 95 8.68 -5.87 -13.91
C VAL A 95 9.23 -5.67 -15.32
N ALA A 96 10.42 -6.17 -15.63
CA ALA A 96 10.98 -6.11 -16.97
C ALA A 96 11.70 -7.42 -17.35
N ILE A 97 11.39 -7.97 -18.50
CA ILE A 97 12.04 -9.15 -19.08
C ILE A 97 13.24 -8.69 -19.92
N ASP A 98 14.40 -9.31 -19.73
CA ASP A 98 15.57 -9.03 -20.59
C ASP A 98 15.34 -9.58 -22.00
N PRO A 99 15.24 -8.73 -23.03
CA PRO A 99 14.99 -9.17 -24.40
C PRO A 99 16.13 -10.04 -24.99
N ASN A 100 17.32 -10.03 -24.38
CA ASN A 100 18.46 -10.81 -24.83
C ASN A 100 18.52 -12.21 -24.20
N ASP A 101 17.84 -12.42 -23.03
CA ASP A 101 17.73 -13.71 -22.33
C ASP A 101 16.36 -13.83 -21.67
N PRO A 102 15.27 -13.79 -22.45
CA PRO A 102 13.91 -13.62 -21.92
C PRO A 102 13.39 -14.82 -21.12
N ASP A 103 13.95 -16.02 -21.35
CA ASP A 103 13.57 -17.22 -20.59
C ASP A 103 14.09 -17.21 -19.14
N LYS A 104 15.15 -16.41 -18.85
CA LYS A 104 15.85 -16.48 -17.57
C LYS A 104 15.97 -15.16 -16.84
N THR A 105 16.26 -14.08 -17.55
CA THR A 105 16.60 -12.81 -16.89
C THR A 105 15.38 -11.91 -16.76
N VAL A 106 15.01 -11.64 -15.51
CA VAL A 106 13.88 -10.74 -15.15
C VAL A 106 14.36 -9.77 -14.08
N TRP A 107 13.94 -8.52 -14.21
CA TRP A 107 14.19 -7.47 -13.24
C TRP A 107 12.88 -7.06 -12.58
N VAL A 108 12.95 -6.68 -11.31
CA VAL A 108 11.83 -6.17 -10.52
C VAL A 108 12.25 -4.92 -9.77
N GLY A 109 11.57 -3.83 -10.02
CA GLY A 109 11.62 -2.61 -9.24
C GLY A 109 10.49 -2.61 -8.22
N THR A 110 10.81 -2.36 -6.93
CA THR A 110 9.84 -2.39 -5.86
C THR A 110 9.27 -1.01 -5.53
N GLY A 111 8.11 -0.99 -4.84
CA GLY A 111 7.38 0.20 -4.41
C GLY A 111 6.32 0.69 -5.40
N GLU A 112 5.07 0.78 -4.95
CA GLU A 112 3.92 1.19 -5.76
C GLU A 112 4.09 2.60 -6.33
N ILE A 113 4.02 2.72 -7.66
CA ILE A 113 4.27 3.97 -8.41
C ILE A 113 3.03 4.81 -8.67
N TRP A 114 1.84 4.22 -8.54
CA TRP A 114 0.56 4.92 -8.68
C TRP A 114 0.18 5.51 -7.32
N THR A 115 0.54 6.78 -7.15
CA THR A 115 0.57 7.43 -5.83
C THR A 115 -0.82 7.69 -5.25
N ARG A 116 -1.09 7.08 -4.10
CA ARG A 116 -2.29 7.29 -3.26
C ARG A 116 -1.89 7.56 -1.81
N ASN A 117 -2.90 7.70 -0.93
CA ASN A 117 -2.70 7.86 0.52
C ASN A 117 -2.32 6.55 1.24
N SER A 118 -2.46 5.40 0.59
CA SER A 118 -2.26 4.06 1.18
C SER A 118 -1.28 3.18 0.39
N VAL A 119 -0.26 3.79 -0.24
CA VAL A 119 0.74 3.05 -1.02
C VAL A 119 1.87 2.53 -0.13
N SER A 120 2.26 1.28 -0.33
CA SER A 120 3.41 0.67 0.32
C SER A 120 4.72 1.10 -0.33
N ILE A 121 5.80 1.05 0.46
CA ILE A 121 7.15 1.36 0.01
C ILE A 121 7.83 0.12 -0.59
N GLY A 122 8.82 0.37 -1.44
CA GLY A 122 9.78 -0.63 -1.89
C GLY A 122 11.10 -0.49 -1.16
N ASP A 123 11.99 -1.43 -1.43
CA ASP A 123 13.34 -1.48 -0.83
C ASP A 123 14.44 -1.65 -1.88
N GLY A 124 14.12 -1.43 -3.16
CA GLY A 124 15.10 -1.38 -4.23
C GLY A 124 14.80 -2.20 -5.47
N LEU A 125 15.88 -2.54 -6.18
CA LEU A 125 15.87 -3.25 -7.45
C LEU A 125 16.36 -4.69 -7.27
N TYR A 126 15.70 -5.61 -7.94
CA TYR A 126 16.04 -7.03 -7.92
C TYR A 126 16.21 -7.58 -9.33
N ARG A 127 17.03 -8.62 -9.46
CA ARG A 127 17.23 -9.36 -10.71
C ARG A 127 17.24 -10.86 -10.46
N SER A 128 16.48 -11.60 -11.26
CA SER A 128 16.61 -13.04 -11.41
C SER A 128 17.39 -13.40 -12.68
N LYS A 129 18.10 -14.53 -12.66
CA LYS A 129 18.77 -15.13 -13.81
C LYS A 129 18.31 -16.56 -14.07
N ASP A 130 17.22 -16.97 -13.46
CA ASP A 130 16.64 -18.33 -13.57
C ASP A 130 15.11 -18.30 -13.68
N GLY A 131 14.58 -17.21 -14.22
CA GLY A 131 13.16 -17.06 -14.51
C GLY A 131 12.29 -16.82 -13.28
N GLY A 132 12.86 -16.24 -12.21
CA GLY A 132 12.17 -15.86 -10.98
C GLY A 132 12.29 -16.87 -9.85
N VAL A 133 13.21 -17.86 -9.96
CA VAL A 133 13.44 -18.84 -8.86
C VAL A 133 14.30 -18.23 -7.74
N ASN A 134 15.37 -17.53 -8.11
CA ASN A 134 16.25 -16.84 -7.17
C ASN A 134 16.41 -15.37 -7.57
N TRP A 135 16.61 -14.50 -6.60
CA TRP A 135 16.70 -13.07 -6.80
C TRP A 135 17.94 -12.46 -6.14
N ASP A 136 18.67 -11.63 -6.89
CA ASP A 136 19.78 -10.83 -6.42
C ASP A 136 19.31 -9.39 -6.22
N LYS A 137 19.57 -8.77 -5.06
CA LYS A 137 19.32 -7.34 -4.85
C LYS A 137 20.39 -6.52 -5.56
N MET A 138 19.97 -5.54 -6.36
CA MET A 138 20.82 -4.79 -7.29
C MET A 138 21.02 -3.32 -6.89
N GLY A 139 20.67 -2.95 -5.64
CA GLY A 139 20.80 -1.58 -5.11
C GLY A 139 19.46 -0.86 -5.00
N PHE A 140 19.53 0.45 -4.75
CA PHE A 140 18.38 1.36 -4.62
C PHE A 140 17.56 1.14 -3.33
N GLU A 141 18.23 0.81 -2.23
CA GLU A 141 17.59 0.50 -0.95
C GLU A 141 16.74 1.65 -0.36
N ASN A 142 17.04 2.89 -0.74
CA ASN A 142 16.34 4.09 -0.26
C ASN A 142 15.45 4.73 -1.35
N SER A 143 15.26 4.06 -2.48
CA SER A 143 14.47 4.59 -3.60
C SER A 143 12.99 4.70 -3.29
N GLU A 144 12.48 3.86 -2.41
CA GLU A 144 11.06 3.64 -2.09
C GLU A 144 10.19 3.26 -3.30
N ARG A 145 10.51 3.75 -4.51
CA ARG A 145 9.68 3.52 -5.73
C ARG A 145 10.51 3.53 -6.98
N ILE A 146 10.48 2.43 -7.72
CA ILE A 146 11.09 2.29 -9.05
C ILE A 146 9.97 2.24 -10.09
N SER A 147 9.95 3.22 -10.98
CA SER A 147 8.86 3.46 -11.93
C SER A 147 9.16 3.03 -13.37
N GLY A 148 10.42 2.66 -13.66
CA GLY A 148 10.81 2.27 -15.00
C GLY A 148 12.09 1.44 -15.00
N ILE A 149 12.10 0.37 -15.82
CA ILE A 149 13.28 -0.45 -16.08
C ILE A 149 13.34 -0.69 -17.59
N GLU A 150 14.38 -0.18 -18.24
CA GLU A 150 14.60 -0.35 -19.67
C GLU A 150 15.92 -1.07 -19.92
N ILE A 151 15.87 -2.19 -20.60
CA ILE A 151 17.04 -3.02 -20.90
C ILE A 151 17.41 -2.84 -22.35
N HIS A 152 18.68 -2.52 -22.61
CA HIS A 152 19.15 -2.32 -23.99
C HIS A 152 18.94 -3.59 -24.84
N PRO A 153 18.27 -3.53 -26.02
CA PRO A 153 17.78 -4.69 -26.75
C PRO A 153 18.87 -5.58 -27.37
N LYS A 154 20.16 -5.18 -27.25
CA LYS A 154 21.32 -5.94 -27.79
C LYS A 154 22.42 -6.12 -26.75
N ASN A 155 22.22 -5.69 -25.50
CA ASN A 155 23.26 -5.78 -24.46
C ASN A 155 22.64 -5.77 -23.04
N SER A 156 22.51 -6.92 -22.44
CA SER A 156 21.98 -7.11 -21.07
C SER A 156 22.78 -6.39 -19.98
N ASP A 157 24.02 -5.97 -20.23
CA ASP A 157 24.82 -5.23 -19.28
C ASP A 157 24.43 -3.73 -19.23
N VAL A 158 23.68 -3.24 -20.21
CA VAL A 158 23.19 -1.85 -20.25
C VAL A 158 21.72 -1.83 -19.84
N VAL A 159 21.46 -1.29 -18.65
CA VAL A 159 20.11 -1.16 -18.10
C VAL A 159 19.92 0.26 -17.56
N TYR A 160 18.74 0.79 -17.76
CA TYR A 160 18.30 2.07 -17.21
C TYR A 160 17.22 1.84 -16.17
N VAL A 161 17.25 2.62 -15.10
CA VAL A 161 16.25 2.56 -14.03
C VAL A 161 15.73 3.96 -13.75
N ALA A 162 14.42 4.10 -13.81
CA ALA A 162 13.70 5.32 -13.43
C ALA A 162 13.29 5.20 -11.95
N VAL A 163 13.70 6.16 -11.14
CA VAL A 163 13.40 6.22 -9.72
C VAL A 163 12.49 7.40 -9.43
N LEU A 164 11.28 7.10 -8.98
CA LEU A 164 10.31 8.10 -8.56
C LEU A 164 10.68 8.69 -7.18
N GLY A 165 11.21 7.87 -6.28
CA GLY A 165 11.65 8.27 -4.95
C GLY A 165 10.54 8.34 -3.91
N SER A 166 10.83 8.94 -2.75
CA SER A 166 9.91 9.06 -1.65
C SER A 166 8.69 9.94 -2.00
N LEU A 167 7.51 9.48 -1.63
CA LEU A 167 6.27 10.24 -1.74
C LEU A 167 6.12 11.24 -0.58
N TRP A 168 6.66 10.90 0.59
CA TRP A 168 6.41 11.55 1.87
C TRP A 168 7.52 12.49 2.33
N SER A 169 8.70 12.41 1.71
CA SER A 169 9.87 13.20 2.08
C SER A 169 10.74 13.58 0.87
N GLU A 170 11.67 14.47 1.07
CA GLU A 170 12.76 14.70 0.15
C GLU A 170 13.65 13.45 0.07
N SER A 171 14.21 13.20 -1.11
CA SER A 171 15.05 12.05 -1.37
C SER A 171 16.08 12.37 -2.46
N THR A 172 17.31 11.91 -2.29
CA THR A 172 18.38 12.04 -3.28
C THR A 172 18.43 10.89 -4.27
N GLU A 173 17.83 9.74 -3.94
CA GLU A 173 17.62 8.63 -4.89
C GLU A 173 16.40 8.90 -5.75
N ARG A 174 16.56 9.75 -6.77
CA ARG A 174 15.54 10.13 -7.75
C ARG A 174 16.16 10.30 -9.13
N GLY A 175 15.35 10.18 -10.17
CA GLY A 175 15.77 10.44 -11.55
C GLY A 175 16.08 9.18 -12.33
N ILE A 176 16.94 9.30 -13.36
CA ILE A 176 17.30 8.18 -14.23
C ILE A 176 18.72 7.73 -13.92
N TYR A 177 18.85 6.43 -13.69
CA TYR A 177 20.14 5.76 -13.46
C TYR A 177 20.47 4.83 -14.62
N LYS A 178 21.76 4.68 -14.90
CA LYS A 178 22.29 3.79 -15.93
C LYS A 178 23.38 2.90 -15.37
N THR A 179 23.34 1.64 -15.71
CA THR A 179 24.47 0.70 -15.60
C THR A 179 25.01 0.33 -16.98
N THR A 180 26.28 -0.08 -17.05
CA THR A 180 26.92 -0.68 -18.22
C THR A 180 27.67 -1.96 -17.87
N ASP A 181 27.45 -2.48 -16.66
CA ASP A 181 28.11 -3.67 -16.11
C ASP A 181 27.12 -4.68 -15.51
N GLY A 182 25.87 -4.64 -15.97
CA GLY A 182 24.82 -5.55 -15.52
C GLY A 182 24.32 -5.29 -14.10
N GLY A 183 24.32 -4.02 -13.69
CA GLY A 183 23.78 -3.59 -12.38
C GLY A 183 24.74 -3.68 -11.21
N LYS A 184 26.05 -3.88 -11.46
CA LYS A 184 27.07 -3.86 -10.39
C LYS A 184 27.36 -2.44 -9.92
N THR A 185 27.31 -1.46 -10.84
CA THR A 185 27.45 -0.03 -10.56
C THR A 185 26.37 0.76 -11.28
N TRP A 186 25.90 1.85 -10.65
CA TRP A 186 24.86 2.73 -11.17
C TRP A 186 25.33 4.17 -11.20
N ASN A 187 25.07 4.85 -12.31
CA ASN A 187 25.35 6.27 -12.48
C ASN A 187 24.02 7.02 -12.66
N ASN A 188 23.78 8.04 -11.84
CA ASN A 188 22.66 8.96 -12.09
C ASN A 188 22.96 9.81 -13.32
N ILE A 189 22.16 9.69 -14.37
CA ILE A 189 22.35 10.36 -15.67
C ILE A 189 21.34 11.47 -15.93
N LEU A 190 20.26 11.55 -15.12
CA LEU A 190 19.32 12.66 -15.10
C LEU A 190 18.79 12.85 -13.67
N TYR A 191 19.15 13.93 -13.05
CA TYR A 191 18.69 14.37 -11.74
C TYR A 191 18.22 15.81 -11.81
N VAL A 192 17.08 16.14 -11.25
CA VAL A 192 16.52 17.48 -11.20
C VAL A 192 16.72 18.09 -9.81
N ASP A 193 16.04 17.56 -8.81
CA ASP A 193 16.13 17.97 -7.40
C ASP A 193 15.58 16.88 -6.46
N GLU A 194 15.58 17.15 -5.16
CA GLU A 194 15.16 16.22 -4.09
C GLU A 194 13.64 15.98 -4.02
N ASN A 195 12.84 16.73 -4.77
CA ASN A 195 11.39 16.62 -4.85
C ASN A 195 10.89 16.05 -6.19
N THR A 196 11.77 15.98 -7.19
CA THR A 196 11.43 15.61 -8.56
C THR A 196 11.97 14.24 -8.91
N GLY A 197 11.08 13.26 -9.11
CA GLY A 197 11.43 11.90 -9.52
C GLY A 197 11.04 11.60 -10.96
N ALA A 198 11.53 10.49 -11.50
CA ALA A 198 11.09 9.98 -12.79
C ALA A 198 9.76 9.23 -12.60
N ALA A 199 8.68 9.72 -13.20
CA ALA A 199 7.35 9.12 -13.09
C ALA A 199 7.06 8.13 -14.21
N ASP A 200 7.71 8.31 -15.37
CA ASP A 200 7.62 7.41 -16.52
C ASP A 200 8.90 7.52 -17.34
N PHE A 201 9.30 6.43 -18.01
CA PHE A 201 10.55 6.35 -18.74
C PHE A 201 10.42 5.36 -19.90
N MET A 202 10.84 5.74 -21.10
CA MET A 202 10.79 4.88 -22.26
C MET A 202 12.02 5.01 -23.14
N MET A 203 12.48 3.88 -23.64
CA MET A 203 13.46 3.75 -24.72
C MET A 203 12.72 3.59 -26.04
N ASP A 204 13.21 4.24 -27.11
CA ASP A 204 12.69 3.98 -28.45
C ASP A 204 13.02 2.52 -28.85
N PRO A 205 12.00 1.68 -29.12
CA PRO A 205 12.22 0.26 -29.43
C PRO A 205 13.11 0.01 -30.65
N ASN A 206 13.19 0.98 -31.55
CA ASN A 206 13.96 0.88 -32.80
C ASN A 206 15.33 1.55 -32.72
N ASN A 207 15.53 2.46 -31.76
CA ASN A 207 16.78 3.17 -31.54
C ASN A 207 17.09 3.36 -30.03
N PRO A 208 17.85 2.47 -29.43
CA PRO A 208 18.10 2.49 -27.98
C PRO A 208 18.92 3.70 -27.48
N ASP A 209 19.49 4.51 -28.38
CA ASP A 209 20.13 5.78 -28.03
C ASP A 209 19.11 6.91 -27.78
N VAL A 210 17.85 6.71 -28.20
CA VAL A 210 16.76 7.67 -27.99
C VAL A 210 15.97 7.28 -26.76
N LEU A 211 15.96 8.17 -25.78
CA LEU A 211 15.32 7.97 -24.47
C LEU A 211 14.40 9.15 -24.15
N TYR A 212 13.30 8.87 -23.48
CA TYR A 212 12.36 9.87 -22.97
C TYR A 212 12.16 9.66 -21.46
N ALA A 213 12.26 10.73 -20.68
CA ALA A 213 12.08 10.72 -19.22
C ALA A 213 11.07 11.77 -18.80
N ALA A 214 9.96 11.31 -18.21
CA ALA A 214 8.93 12.16 -17.65
C ALA A 214 9.26 12.41 -16.16
N MET A 215 9.83 13.60 -15.90
CA MET A 215 10.19 14.02 -14.54
C MET A 215 8.99 14.70 -13.89
N TRP A 216 8.69 14.35 -12.64
CA TRP A 216 7.52 14.81 -11.89
C TRP A 216 7.89 15.27 -10.48
N GLU A 217 7.63 16.55 -10.20
CA GLU A 217 7.72 17.11 -8.86
C GLU A 217 6.42 16.81 -8.11
N HIS A 218 6.54 16.17 -6.94
CA HIS A 218 5.39 15.74 -6.16
C HIS A 218 5.71 15.64 -4.67
N ARG A 219 4.69 15.80 -3.85
CA ARG A 219 4.77 15.63 -2.41
C ARG A 219 3.41 15.28 -1.83
N ARG A 220 3.38 14.34 -0.88
CA ARG A 220 2.19 14.00 -0.11
C ARG A 220 2.44 14.15 1.38
N THR A 221 1.41 14.56 2.09
CA THR A 221 1.30 14.52 3.56
C THR A 221 0.04 13.72 3.92
N ALA A 222 -0.23 13.53 5.21
CA ALA A 222 -1.44 12.85 5.65
C ALA A 222 -2.73 13.63 5.31
N TRP A 223 -2.64 14.95 5.11
CA TRP A 223 -3.79 15.85 4.89
C TRP A 223 -3.75 16.65 3.59
N ASP A 224 -2.71 16.50 2.77
CA ASP A 224 -2.58 17.22 1.51
C ASP A 224 -1.71 16.45 0.51
N PHE A 225 -1.90 16.74 -0.76
CA PHE A 225 -1.13 16.21 -1.85
C PHE A 225 -0.87 17.30 -2.88
N ASN A 226 0.36 17.43 -3.33
CA ASN A 226 0.74 18.32 -4.41
C ASN A 226 1.26 17.53 -5.60
N SER A 227 0.61 17.68 -6.76
CA SER A 227 1.07 17.21 -8.05
C SER A 227 1.52 18.39 -8.89
N GLY A 228 2.76 18.36 -9.36
CA GLY A 228 3.33 19.36 -10.24
C GLY A 228 4.16 20.44 -9.55
N GLY A 229 5.08 20.96 -10.34
CA GLY A 229 6.00 22.02 -9.92
C GLY A 229 6.99 22.35 -11.04
N PRO A 230 7.91 23.31 -10.82
CA PRO A 230 8.91 23.75 -11.80
C PRO A 230 9.90 22.63 -12.23
N GLY A 231 10.07 21.59 -11.38
CA GLY A 231 10.86 20.39 -11.68
C GLY A 231 10.22 19.48 -12.72
N SER A 232 8.87 19.49 -12.82
CA SER A 232 8.15 18.62 -13.75
C SER A 232 8.42 18.99 -15.21
N ALA A 233 8.83 18.00 -16.02
CA ALA A 233 9.07 18.16 -17.43
C ALA A 233 9.26 16.84 -18.15
N LEU A 234 9.13 16.84 -19.48
CA LEU A 234 9.58 15.77 -20.34
C LEU A 234 10.98 16.09 -20.88
N TYR A 235 11.90 15.15 -20.73
CA TYR A 235 13.27 15.22 -21.25
C TYR A 235 13.48 14.17 -22.32
N LYS A 236 14.33 14.50 -23.31
CA LYS A 236 14.77 13.59 -24.38
C LYS A 236 16.27 13.53 -24.43
N SER A 237 16.82 12.33 -24.59
CA SER A 237 18.20 12.07 -24.98
C SER A 237 18.22 11.43 -26.37
N THR A 238 19.31 11.63 -27.11
CA THR A 238 19.58 10.99 -28.43
C THR A 238 20.97 10.36 -28.47
N ASP A 239 21.61 10.19 -27.32
CA ASP A 239 22.98 9.69 -27.16
C ASP A 239 23.08 8.70 -25.95
N GLY A 240 22.03 7.91 -25.73
CA GLY A 240 21.98 6.88 -24.70
C GLY A 240 22.07 7.45 -23.28
N GLY A 241 21.52 8.65 -23.07
CA GLY A 241 21.45 9.31 -21.76
C GLY A 241 22.69 10.10 -21.39
N THR A 242 23.62 10.34 -22.32
CA THR A 242 24.81 11.17 -22.05
C THR A 242 24.44 12.64 -21.90
N THR A 243 23.51 13.11 -22.75
CA THR A 243 22.94 14.46 -22.67
C THR A 243 21.43 14.42 -22.71
N TRP A 244 20.79 15.39 -22.03
CA TRP A 244 19.34 15.50 -21.93
C TRP A 244 18.86 16.90 -22.32
N ASN A 245 17.81 16.95 -23.13
CA ASN A 245 17.18 18.18 -23.53
C ASN A 245 15.73 18.22 -23.06
N LYS A 246 15.35 19.30 -22.35
CA LYS A 246 13.98 19.54 -21.96
C LYS A 246 13.12 19.85 -23.18
N ILE A 247 11.99 19.17 -23.31
CA ILE A 247 11.05 19.37 -24.42
C ILE A 247 10.17 20.59 -24.10
N HIS A 248 9.99 21.48 -25.08
CA HIS A 248 9.20 22.70 -24.93
C HIS A 248 8.25 22.96 -26.10
N LYS A 249 8.65 22.62 -27.34
CA LYS A 249 7.95 23.03 -28.55
C LYS A 249 6.59 22.34 -28.66
N GLY A 250 5.52 23.10 -28.52
CA GLY A 250 4.15 22.62 -28.59
C GLY A 250 3.60 22.04 -27.27
N PHE A 251 4.40 22.01 -26.19
CA PHE A 251 3.90 21.67 -24.85
C PHE A 251 3.10 22.81 -24.21
N PRO A 252 2.21 22.53 -23.25
CA PRO A 252 1.48 23.57 -22.56
C PRO A 252 2.42 24.48 -21.79
N GLU A 253 2.02 25.76 -21.70
CA GLU A 253 2.74 26.75 -20.89
C GLU A 253 2.38 26.63 -19.40
N GLY A 254 3.33 27.00 -18.54
CA GLY A 254 3.15 27.02 -17.09
C GLY A 254 3.69 25.78 -16.41
N ILE A 255 3.12 25.47 -15.25
CA ILE A 255 3.53 24.32 -14.42
C ILE A 255 2.94 23.03 -15.01
N LEU A 256 3.80 21.99 -15.10
CA LEU A 256 3.39 20.65 -15.46
C LEU A 256 3.30 19.76 -14.20
N GLY A 257 2.42 18.79 -14.27
CA GLY A 257 2.32 17.72 -13.28
C GLY A 257 2.87 16.40 -13.83
N ARG A 258 2.16 15.30 -13.57
CA ARG A 258 2.54 13.98 -14.05
C ARG A 258 2.35 13.87 -15.55
N ILE A 259 3.31 13.23 -16.21
CA ILE A 259 3.28 12.96 -17.64
C ILE A 259 3.41 11.44 -17.82
N GLY A 260 2.49 10.84 -18.58
CA GLY A 260 2.62 9.48 -19.11
C GLY A 260 3.04 9.54 -20.57
N ILE A 261 3.93 8.64 -21.01
CA ILE A 261 4.52 8.67 -22.34
C ILE A 261 4.40 7.32 -23.04
N ALA A 262 4.26 7.31 -24.36
CA ALA A 262 4.32 6.12 -25.19
C ALA A 262 5.01 6.40 -26.51
N VAL A 263 6.01 5.59 -26.86
CA VAL A 263 6.70 5.59 -28.16
C VAL A 263 6.14 4.46 -29.01
N SER A 264 5.75 4.74 -30.25
CA SER A 264 5.22 3.70 -31.13
C SER A 264 6.31 2.72 -31.58
N PRO A 265 6.14 1.40 -31.37
CA PRO A 265 7.08 0.41 -31.88
C PRO A 265 7.10 0.31 -33.43
N SER A 266 5.99 0.64 -34.08
CA SER A 266 5.87 0.60 -35.55
C SER A 266 6.39 1.86 -36.25
N ASP A 267 6.47 2.99 -35.53
CA ASP A 267 6.98 4.28 -36.10
C ASP A 267 7.61 5.14 -35.00
N SER A 268 8.92 5.17 -34.90
CA SER A 268 9.68 5.98 -33.90
C SER A 268 9.43 7.49 -33.98
N ASN A 269 8.86 8.02 -35.09
CA ASN A 269 8.46 9.41 -35.14
C ASN A 269 7.18 9.69 -34.38
N ARG A 270 6.33 8.67 -34.14
CA ARG A 270 5.08 8.79 -33.44
C ARG A 270 5.28 8.58 -31.94
N VAL A 271 5.11 9.64 -31.19
CA VAL A 271 5.19 9.63 -29.71
C VAL A 271 3.95 10.30 -29.14
N TYR A 272 3.40 9.74 -28.08
CA TYR A 272 2.26 10.27 -27.36
C TYR A 272 2.64 10.65 -25.93
N ALA A 273 2.00 11.69 -25.40
CA ALA A 273 2.13 12.08 -24.00
C ALA A 273 0.77 12.53 -23.44
N VAL A 274 0.37 11.95 -22.31
CA VAL A 274 -0.74 12.47 -21.49
C VAL A 274 -0.14 13.42 -20.48
N ILE A 275 -0.52 14.70 -20.53
CA ILE A 275 0.10 15.76 -19.74
C ILE A 275 -0.88 16.35 -18.76
N GLU A 276 -0.54 16.27 -17.48
CA GLU A 276 -1.13 17.10 -16.44
C GLU A 276 -0.51 18.50 -16.49
N SER A 277 -1.35 19.53 -16.60
CA SER A 277 -0.89 20.92 -16.62
C SER A 277 -1.95 21.87 -16.10
N GLU A 278 -1.51 23.06 -15.74
CA GLU A 278 -2.42 24.14 -15.32
C GLU A 278 -3.37 24.56 -16.44
N LYS A 279 -2.84 24.56 -17.69
CA LYS A 279 -3.58 24.91 -18.89
C LYS A 279 -3.37 23.85 -19.96
N ASP A 280 -4.35 23.71 -20.83
CA ASP A 280 -4.26 22.85 -22.03
C ASP A 280 -3.82 21.41 -21.70
N LYS A 281 -4.28 20.85 -20.57
CA LYS A 281 -4.06 19.45 -20.20
C LYS A 281 -4.76 18.52 -21.19
N GLY A 282 -4.14 17.37 -21.49
CA GLY A 282 -4.70 16.42 -22.43
C GLY A 282 -3.70 15.44 -23.00
N LEU A 283 -4.09 14.82 -24.10
CA LEU A 283 -3.24 13.98 -24.92
C LEU A 283 -2.53 14.81 -25.99
N TYR A 284 -1.22 14.74 -26.00
CA TYR A 284 -0.34 15.34 -26.98
C TYR A 284 0.27 14.26 -27.87
N ARG A 285 0.43 14.59 -29.15
CA ARG A 285 1.04 13.74 -30.17
C ARG A 285 2.22 14.45 -30.84
N SER A 286 3.30 13.72 -31.02
CA SER A 286 4.42 14.12 -31.89
C SER A 286 4.48 13.21 -33.11
N ASN A 287 4.82 13.79 -34.28
CA ASN A 287 5.06 13.09 -35.53
C ASN A 287 6.51 13.24 -35.98
N ASP A 288 7.40 13.73 -35.13
CA ASP A 288 8.82 14.00 -35.41
C ASP A 288 9.72 13.56 -34.24
N ALA A 289 9.36 12.40 -33.62
CA ALA A 289 10.08 11.80 -32.50
C ALA A 289 10.26 12.77 -31.31
N GLY A 290 9.24 13.56 -31.02
CA GLY A 290 9.25 14.52 -29.89
C GLY A 290 9.93 15.85 -30.18
N GLY A 291 10.23 16.15 -31.46
CA GLY A 291 10.79 17.44 -31.87
C GLY A 291 9.77 18.57 -31.80
N SER A 292 8.49 18.25 -32.00
CA SER A 292 7.34 19.15 -31.77
C SER A 292 6.09 18.36 -31.37
N TRP A 293 5.18 19.02 -30.70
CA TRP A 293 3.98 18.40 -30.13
C TRP A 293 2.72 19.20 -30.45
N GLU A 294 1.61 18.51 -30.61
CA GLU A 294 0.28 19.10 -30.81
C GLU A 294 -0.70 18.51 -29.79
N LEU A 295 -1.56 19.35 -29.21
CA LEU A 295 -2.67 18.89 -28.39
C LEU A 295 -3.69 18.21 -29.30
N THR A 296 -3.79 16.89 -29.19
CA THR A 296 -4.66 16.08 -30.05
C THR A 296 -6.06 15.94 -29.45
N ASN A 297 -6.13 15.78 -28.11
CA ASN A 297 -7.40 15.59 -27.43
C ASN A 297 -7.34 16.15 -26.00
N SER A 298 -8.31 16.99 -25.64
CA SER A 298 -8.44 17.62 -24.30
C SER A 298 -9.64 17.10 -23.50
N ASP A 299 -10.20 15.95 -23.87
CA ASP A 299 -11.30 15.36 -23.10
C ASP A 299 -10.88 15.10 -21.66
N PHE A 300 -11.75 15.48 -20.72
CA PHE A 300 -11.47 15.35 -19.30
C PHE A 300 -11.22 13.91 -18.86
N SER A 301 -11.87 12.93 -19.52
CA SER A 301 -11.66 11.50 -19.21
C SER A 301 -10.21 11.05 -19.36
N LEU A 302 -9.41 11.70 -20.22
CA LEU A 302 -7.99 11.40 -20.43
C LEU A 302 -7.09 11.90 -19.29
N THR A 303 -7.58 12.89 -18.53
CA THR A 303 -6.82 13.57 -17.47
C THR A 303 -7.54 13.61 -16.13
N VAL A 304 -8.38 12.61 -15.85
CA VAL A 304 -8.97 12.41 -14.52
C VAL A 304 -7.86 11.95 -13.58
N ARG A 305 -7.63 12.66 -12.46
CA ARG A 305 -6.62 12.30 -11.44
C ARG A 305 -5.28 11.86 -12.05
N PRO A 306 -4.58 12.70 -12.85
CA PRO A 306 -3.42 12.27 -13.65
C PRO A 306 -2.28 11.71 -12.80
N PHE A 307 -2.14 12.16 -11.55
CA PHE A 307 -1.18 11.65 -10.58
C PHE A 307 -1.38 10.14 -10.30
N TYR A 308 -2.60 9.61 -10.52
CA TYR A 308 -2.95 8.20 -10.34
C TYR A 308 -3.19 7.48 -11.68
N PHE A 309 -3.59 8.20 -12.73
CA PHE A 309 -4.03 7.63 -14.00
C PHE A 309 -3.32 8.27 -15.21
N SER A 310 -2.07 7.95 -15.47
CA SER A 310 -1.36 8.50 -16.64
C SER A 310 -0.85 7.44 -17.63
N ARG A 311 -1.22 6.16 -17.48
CA ARG A 311 -0.79 5.10 -18.38
C ARG A 311 -1.38 5.30 -19.79
N ILE A 312 -0.50 5.23 -20.78
CA ILE A 312 -0.83 5.23 -22.21
C ILE A 312 0.05 4.22 -22.93
N VAL A 313 -0.52 3.47 -23.86
CA VAL A 313 0.20 2.42 -24.61
C VAL A 313 -0.20 2.49 -26.08
N VAL A 314 0.74 2.27 -26.99
CA VAL A 314 0.52 2.22 -28.45
C VAL A 314 0.58 0.78 -28.92
N ASP A 315 -0.32 0.41 -29.82
CA ASP A 315 -0.31 -0.89 -30.50
C ASP A 315 1.05 -1.12 -31.18
N PRO A 316 1.71 -2.26 -30.98
CA PRO A 316 3.02 -2.53 -31.55
C PRO A 316 3.06 -2.54 -33.10
N LYS A 317 1.92 -2.69 -33.77
CA LYS A 317 1.80 -2.79 -35.24
C LYS A 317 1.17 -1.59 -35.89
N ASP A 318 0.42 -0.76 -35.16
CA ASP A 318 -0.28 0.41 -35.70
C ASP A 318 -0.10 1.62 -34.77
N SER A 319 0.66 2.61 -35.29
CA SER A 319 0.95 3.84 -34.55
C SER A 319 -0.27 4.72 -34.26
N ASP A 320 -1.39 4.51 -34.95
CA ASP A 320 -2.65 5.25 -34.71
C ASP A 320 -3.58 4.57 -33.71
N VAL A 321 -3.28 3.34 -33.30
CA VAL A 321 -4.01 2.63 -32.24
C VAL A 321 -3.38 2.89 -30.89
N VAL A 322 -4.11 3.61 -30.03
CA VAL A 322 -3.64 4.05 -28.71
C VAL A 322 -4.64 3.66 -27.65
N VAL A 323 -4.17 3.05 -26.56
CA VAL A 323 -4.99 2.71 -25.39
C VAL A 323 -4.59 3.58 -24.22
N LYS A 324 -5.59 4.20 -23.60
CA LYS A 324 -5.44 5.01 -22.38
C LYS A 324 -5.99 4.26 -21.18
N GLY A 325 -5.12 3.95 -20.22
CA GLY A 325 -5.49 3.50 -18.89
C GLY A 325 -5.90 4.68 -18.01
N GLY A 326 -6.80 4.46 -17.06
CA GLY A 326 -7.29 5.51 -16.18
C GLY A 326 -8.45 5.01 -15.33
N LEU A 327 -9.29 5.94 -14.84
CA LEU A 327 -10.53 5.60 -14.15
C LEU A 327 -11.39 4.64 -14.99
N SER A 328 -11.38 4.84 -16.32
CA SER A 328 -11.97 3.92 -17.29
C SER A 328 -10.99 3.77 -18.46
N GLY A 329 -10.85 2.56 -18.98
CA GLY A 329 -10.04 2.30 -20.15
C GLY A 329 -10.72 2.74 -21.44
N SER A 330 -9.94 3.27 -22.37
CA SER A 330 -10.44 3.66 -23.68
C SER A 330 -9.38 3.45 -24.78
N ILE A 331 -9.83 3.21 -25.98
CA ILE A 331 -9.00 2.98 -27.16
C ILE A 331 -9.32 3.99 -28.27
N SER A 332 -8.27 4.53 -28.87
CA SER A 332 -8.33 5.32 -30.10
C SER A 332 -7.82 4.47 -31.27
N LYS A 333 -8.36 4.69 -32.47
CA LYS A 333 -7.90 4.09 -33.73
C LYS A 333 -7.62 5.16 -34.81
N ASP A 334 -7.48 6.40 -34.39
CA ASP A 334 -7.26 7.57 -35.24
C ASP A 334 -6.14 8.49 -34.73
N GLY A 335 -5.16 7.91 -34.04
CA GLY A 335 -4.01 8.64 -33.53
C GLY A 335 -4.32 9.53 -32.33
N GLY A 336 -5.34 9.19 -31.53
CA GLY A 336 -5.71 9.89 -30.30
C GLY A 336 -6.76 10.99 -30.49
N GLU A 337 -7.33 11.16 -31.69
CA GLU A 337 -8.34 12.20 -31.96
C GLU A 337 -9.67 11.85 -31.28
N THR A 338 -10.10 10.57 -31.36
CA THR A 338 -11.29 10.09 -30.69
C THR A 338 -11.02 8.82 -29.90
N PHE A 339 -11.75 8.63 -28.79
CA PHE A 339 -11.63 7.46 -27.93
C PHE A 339 -13.00 6.78 -27.74
N VAL A 340 -12.99 5.46 -27.73
CA VAL A 340 -14.15 4.64 -27.36
C VAL A 340 -13.82 3.83 -26.10
N PRO A 341 -14.79 3.64 -25.18
CA PRO A 341 -14.56 2.84 -23.98
C PRO A 341 -14.18 1.40 -24.33
N LEU A 342 -13.27 0.81 -23.55
CA LEU A 342 -13.03 -0.62 -23.55
C LEU A 342 -14.26 -1.35 -22.94
N GLY A 343 -14.35 -2.66 -23.16
CA GLY A 343 -15.42 -3.51 -22.62
C GLY A 343 -15.50 -3.47 -21.09
N ASN A 344 -16.53 -4.11 -20.54
CA ASN A 344 -16.75 -4.14 -19.09
C ASN A 344 -15.57 -4.77 -18.35
N MET A 345 -14.98 -3.99 -17.46
CA MET A 345 -13.93 -4.42 -16.53
C MET A 345 -13.97 -3.53 -15.27
N HIS A 346 -13.15 -3.87 -14.29
CA HIS A 346 -12.95 -3.00 -13.13
C HIS A 346 -12.38 -1.65 -13.55
N SER A 347 -12.73 -0.59 -12.82
CA SER A 347 -12.11 0.73 -12.98
C SER A 347 -10.65 0.72 -12.52
N ASP A 348 -9.98 1.87 -12.64
CA ASP A 348 -8.64 2.10 -12.15
C ASP A 348 -7.60 1.20 -12.85
N ILE A 349 -7.35 1.54 -14.14
CA ILE A 349 -6.48 0.78 -15.02
C ILE A 349 -5.07 1.37 -14.95
N HIS A 350 -4.11 0.53 -14.57
CA HIS A 350 -2.73 0.91 -14.32
C HIS A 350 -1.75 0.40 -15.36
N ASP A 351 -2.05 -0.74 -16.00
CA ASP A 351 -1.20 -1.25 -17.05
C ASP A 351 -1.98 -1.92 -18.18
N ILE A 352 -1.36 -1.91 -19.38
CA ILE A 352 -1.93 -2.46 -20.60
C ILE A 352 -0.79 -3.04 -21.41
N VAL A 353 -0.87 -4.32 -21.76
CA VAL A 353 0.13 -5.02 -22.54
C VAL A 353 -0.52 -5.67 -23.75
N PHE A 354 -0.02 -5.36 -24.95
CA PHE A 354 -0.39 -6.06 -26.15
C PHE A 354 0.49 -7.29 -26.39
N ASP A 355 -0.07 -8.36 -26.92
CA ASP A 355 0.74 -9.41 -27.52
C ASP A 355 1.42 -8.84 -28.78
N ILE A 356 2.76 -8.84 -28.79
CA ILE A 356 3.56 -8.29 -29.91
C ILE A 356 3.30 -9.00 -31.25
N ASN A 357 2.85 -10.25 -31.21
CA ASN A 357 2.55 -11.05 -32.41
C ASN A 357 1.09 -10.92 -32.86
N ASN A 358 0.19 -10.56 -31.95
CA ASN A 358 -1.24 -10.44 -32.21
C ASN A 358 -1.87 -9.29 -31.42
N SER A 359 -1.96 -8.09 -31.99
CA SER A 359 -2.53 -6.91 -31.34
C SER A 359 -4.02 -7.00 -31.01
N ASP A 360 -4.75 -8.02 -31.51
CA ASP A 360 -6.12 -8.30 -31.02
C ASP A 360 -6.13 -8.77 -29.57
N MET A 361 -5.03 -9.39 -29.13
CA MET A 361 -4.85 -9.86 -27.77
C MET A 361 -4.17 -8.80 -26.90
N MET A 362 -4.79 -8.50 -25.78
CA MET A 362 -4.23 -7.60 -24.78
C MET A 362 -4.58 -8.05 -23.35
N HIS A 363 -3.68 -7.75 -22.44
CA HIS A 363 -3.88 -7.88 -21.00
C HIS A 363 -4.00 -6.49 -20.38
N VAL A 364 -4.86 -6.36 -19.38
CA VAL A 364 -5.12 -5.10 -18.68
C VAL A 364 -5.08 -5.32 -17.18
N GLY A 365 -4.20 -4.59 -16.50
CA GLY A 365 -4.06 -4.57 -15.05
C GLY A 365 -4.90 -3.47 -14.43
N THR A 366 -5.74 -3.84 -13.47
CA THR A 366 -6.67 -2.93 -12.78
C THR A 366 -6.57 -3.07 -11.27
N ASP A 367 -7.26 -2.20 -10.51
CA ASP A 367 -7.40 -2.36 -9.05
C ASP A 367 -8.32 -3.54 -8.65
N GLY A 368 -8.96 -4.20 -9.60
CA GLY A 368 -9.79 -5.41 -9.39
C GLY A 368 -9.25 -6.68 -10.04
N GLY A 369 -7.99 -6.66 -10.53
CA GLY A 369 -7.33 -7.83 -11.08
C GLY A 369 -6.88 -7.69 -12.53
N VAL A 370 -6.49 -8.83 -13.12
CA VAL A 370 -6.09 -8.93 -14.50
C VAL A 370 -7.32 -9.19 -15.37
N TYR A 371 -7.43 -8.44 -16.45
CA TYR A 371 -8.38 -8.69 -17.54
C TYR A 371 -7.64 -9.00 -18.82
N ARG A 372 -8.25 -9.77 -19.71
CA ARG A 372 -7.72 -10.05 -21.05
C ARG A 372 -8.78 -9.86 -22.12
N SER A 373 -8.34 -9.51 -23.30
CA SER A 373 -9.16 -9.35 -24.50
C SER A 373 -8.51 -10.08 -25.67
N TRP A 374 -9.36 -10.59 -26.56
CA TRP A 374 -8.98 -11.25 -27.82
C TRP A 374 -9.40 -10.43 -29.06
N ASN A 375 -9.93 -9.21 -28.83
CA ASN A 375 -10.53 -8.37 -29.88
C ASN A 375 -10.30 -6.88 -29.58
N GLN A 376 -9.07 -6.53 -29.21
CA GLN A 376 -8.62 -5.15 -28.89
C GLN A 376 -9.54 -4.44 -27.91
N GLY A 377 -9.89 -5.10 -26.81
CA GLY A 377 -10.66 -4.51 -25.72
C GLY A 377 -12.14 -4.34 -25.98
N THR A 378 -12.69 -4.83 -27.10
CA THR A 378 -14.16 -4.80 -27.34
C THR A 378 -14.91 -5.63 -26.31
N THR A 379 -14.35 -6.76 -25.91
CA THR A 379 -14.82 -7.58 -24.78
C THR A 379 -13.66 -7.91 -23.87
N MET A 380 -13.91 -7.88 -22.56
CA MET A 380 -12.92 -8.14 -21.52
C MET A 380 -13.36 -9.34 -20.68
N GLU A 381 -12.41 -10.21 -20.36
CA GLU A 381 -12.59 -11.39 -19.50
C GLU A 381 -11.70 -11.26 -18.27
N ILE A 382 -12.28 -11.38 -17.07
CA ILE A 382 -11.49 -11.37 -15.81
C ILE A 382 -10.73 -12.69 -15.63
N VAL A 383 -9.48 -12.60 -15.21
CA VAL A 383 -8.67 -13.72 -14.74
C VAL A 383 -8.98 -13.96 -13.26
N SER A 384 -9.85 -14.91 -12.96
CA SER A 384 -10.42 -15.14 -11.61
C SER A 384 -9.63 -16.11 -10.73
N ASN A 385 -8.46 -16.56 -11.18
CA ASN A 385 -7.66 -17.58 -10.50
C ASN A 385 -6.37 -17.05 -9.86
N LEU A 386 -6.17 -15.75 -9.88
CA LEU A 386 -5.08 -15.08 -9.17
C LEU A 386 -5.52 -14.85 -7.71
N PRO A 387 -4.94 -15.54 -6.72
CA PRO A 387 -5.46 -15.55 -5.36
C PRO A 387 -4.93 -14.36 -4.55
N LEU A 388 -5.31 -13.16 -4.96
CA LEU A 388 -4.89 -11.89 -4.38
C LEU A 388 -6.09 -11.07 -3.92
N SER A 389 -5.95 -10.41 -2.76
CA SER A 389 -6.89 -9.42 -2.25
C SER A 389 -6.17 -8.52 -1.27
N GLN A 390 -6.41 -7.21 -1.36
CA GLN A 390 -5.77 -6.23 -0.49
C GLN A 390 -6.74 -5.76 0.58
N PHE A 391 -6.67 -6.37 1.77
CA PHE A 391 -7.48 -6.00 2.92
C PHE A 391 -6.93 -4.76 3.62
N TYR A 392 -7.81 -3.85 4.05
CA TYR A 392 -7.47 -2.76 4.97
C TYR A 392 -7.54 -3.23 6.44
N HIS A 393 -8.55 -4.00 6.78
CA HIS A 393 -8.71 -4.60 8.11
C HIS A 393 -9.36 -5.96 7.99
N ILE A 394 -9.05 -6.84 8.93
CA ILE A 394 -9.72 -8.13 9.09
C ILE A 394 -10.27 -8.29 10.51
N SER A 395 -11.31 -9.08 10.64
CA SER A 395 -11.81 -9.61 11.90
C SER A 395 -12.28 -11.05 11.71
N VAL A 396 -12.46 -11.77 12.80
CA VAL A 396 -12.91 -13.16 12.78
C VAL A 396 -14.06 -13.36 13.77
N ASP A 397 -14.78 -14.48 13.67
CA ASP A 397 -15.77 -14.92 14.65
C ASP A 397 -15.39 -16.29 15.24
N ASP A 398 -16.21 -16.77 16.18
CA ASP A 398 -16.01 -18.03 16.90
C ASP A 398 -16.76 -19.22 16.23
N ALA A 399 -17.19 -19.10 14.98
CA ALA A 399 -17.82 -20.20 14.26
C ALA A 399 -16.84 -21.34 13.96
N GLU A 400 -17.34 -22.55 13.65
CA GLU A 400 -16.51 -23.69 13.27
C GLU A 400 -16.99 -24.24 11.91
N PRO A 401 -16.23 -24.05 10.82
CA PRO A 401 -15.01 -23.24 10.72
C PRO A 401 -15.29 -21.73 10.98
N TYR A 402 -14.31 -21.03 11.58
CA TYR A 402 -14.45 -19.59 11.79
C TYR A 402 -14.54 -18.85 10.46
N ARG A 403 -15.23 -17.70 10.48
CA ARG A 403 -15.34 -16.83 9.32
C ARG A 403 -14.40 -15.64 9.45
N ILE A 404 -13.92 -15.19 8.31
CA ILE A 404 -13.05 -14.02 8.17
C ILE A 404 -13.89 -12.92 7.53
N TYR A 405 -13.81 -11.73 8.08
CA TYR A 405 -14.49 -10.53 7.65
C TYR A 405 -13.47 -9.45 7.34
N GLY A 406 -13.64 -8.70 6.25
CA GLY A 406 -12.73 -7.61 5.94
C GLY A 406 -13.19 -6.73 4.80
N GLY A 407 -12.66 -5.52 4.80
CA GLY A 407 -12.84 -4.56 3.72
C GLY A 407 -11.60 -4.51 2.85
N LEU A 408 -11.81 -4.36 1.55
CA LEU A 408 -10.78 -4.38 0.52
C LEU A 408 -10.62 -3.00 -0.09
N GLN A 409 -9.41 -2.62 -0.39
CA GLN A 409 -9.14 -1.44 -1.20
C GLN A 409 -9.80 -1.61 -2.57
N ASP A 410 -10.62 -0.63 -2.97
CA ASP A 410 -11.34 -0.53 -4.24
C ASP A 410 -12.35 -1.66 -4.52
N ASN A 411 -12.47 -2.67 -3.64
CA ASN A 411 -13.22 -3.90 -3.91
C ASN A 411 -14.34 -4.23 -2.90
N GLY A 412 -14.72 -3.26 -2.08
CA GLY A 412 -15.82 -3.40 -1.12
C GLY A 412 -15.48 -4.20 0.12
N SER A 413 -16.51 -4.68 0.80
CA SER A 413 -16.40 -5.44 2.04
C SER A 413 -16.93 -6.86 1.86
N TRP A 414 -16.27 -7.85 2.46
CA TRP A 414 -16.53 -9.26 2.24
C TRP A 414 -16.43 -10.08 3.52
N TYR A 415 -17.01 -11.29 3.49
CA TYR A 415 -16.73 -12.34 4.44
C TYR A 415 -16.66 -13.70 3.76
N GLY A 416 -15.91 -14.62 4.33
CA GLY A 416 -15.78 -15.99 3.85
C GLY A 416 -15.35 -16.93 4.95
N PRO A 417 -15.44 -18.26 4.75
CA PRO A 417 -15.02 -19.26 5.73
C PRO A 417 -13.50 -19.40 5.76
N SER A 418 -12.94 -19.77 6.90
CA SER A 418 -11.52 -20.14 7.01
C SER A 418 -11.21 -21.49 6.39
N SER A 419 -12.23 -22.31 6.10
CA SER A 419 -12.11 -23.63 5.49
C SER A 419 -13.42 -24.01 4.77
N SER A 420 -13.31 -24.69 3.63
CA SER A 420 -14.44 -25.20 2.85
C SER A 420 -14.14 -26.60 2.33
N PRO A 421 -15.12 -27.52 2.24
CA PRO A 421 -14.93 -28.83 1.63
C PRO A 421 -14.47 -28.71 0.18
N GLY A 422 -13.32 -29.31 -0.13
CA GLY A 422 -12.70 -29.22 -1.47
C GLY A 422 -11.79 -28.01 -1.67
N GLY A 423 -11.61 -27.17 -0.66
CA GLY A 423 -10.86 -25.91 -0.70
C GLY A 423 -11.79 -24.70 -0.79
N ILE A 424 -11.27 -23.54 -0.42
CA ILE A 424 -11.98 -22.28 -0.55
C ILE A 424 -11.97 -21.85 -2.02
N GLU A 425 -13.14 -21.45 -2.53
CA GLU A 425 -13.33 -20.94 -3.90
C GLU A 425 -13.93 -19.54 -3.86
N ALA A 426 -13.89 -18.81 -4.96
CA ALA A 426 -14.48 -17.46 -5.08
C ALA A 426 -15.95 -17.41 -4.66
N ARG A 427 -16.73 -18.46 -4.90
CA ARG A 427 -18.14 -18.58 -4.50
C ARG A 427 -18.38 -18.66 -2.99
N ASP A 428 -17.34 -18.96 -2.21
CA ASP A 428 -17.43 -19.04 -0.74
C ASP A 428 -17.37 -17.65 -0.08
N TRP A 429 -16.99 -16.63 -0.85
CA TRP A 429 -16.94 -15.25 -0.40
C TRP A 429 -18.21 -14.49 -0.72
N VAL A 430 -18.73 -13.77 0.28
CA VAL A 430 -19.97 -12.99 0.19
C VAL A 430 -19.67 -11.52 0.34
N ARG A 431 -20.10 -10.72 -0.64
CA ARG A 431 -19.96 -9.25 -0.61
C ARG A 431 -21.01 -8.62 0.28
N VAL A 432 -20.60 -7.72 1.19
CA VAL A 432 -21.47 -7.02 2.15
C VAL A 432 -21.33 -5.51 2.12
N GLY A 433 -20.47 -4.97 1.27
CA GLY A 433 -20.26 -3.55 1.09
C GLY A 433 -19.68 -3.21 -0.30
N VAL A 434 -19.62 -1.93 -0.64
CA VAL A 434 -19.09 -1.39 -1.90
C VAL A 434 -18.08 -0.28 -1.63
N GLY A 435 -17.37 0.19 -2.67
CA GLY A 435 -16.33 1.23 -2.58
C GLY A 435 -15.04 0.69 -1.95
N ASP A 436 -14.26 1.56 -1.33
CA ASP A 436 -13.19 1.14 -0.41
C ASP A 436 -13.84 0.65 0.89
N GLY A 437 -13.83 -0.66 1.08
CA GLY A 437 -14.25 -1.26 2.35
C GLY A 437 -13.09 -1.24 3.35
N PHE A 438 -13.38 -0.98 4.62
CA PHE A 438 -12.36 -0.97 5.66
C PHE A 438 -12.65 -2.00 6.73
N ARG A 439 -13.32 -1.61 7.81
CA ARG A 439 -13.67 -2.53 8.89
C ARG A 439 -14.95 -3.27 8.58
N VAL A 440 -14.95 -4.57 8.83
CA VAL A 440 -16.16 -5.39 8.85
C VAL A 440 -16.22 -6.09 10.20
N LEU A 441 -17.22 -5.78 11.01
CA LEU A 441 -17.35 -6.28 12.38
C LEU A 441 -18.58 -7.14 12.52
N LYS A 442 -18.43 -8.34 13.10
CA LYS A 442 -19.55 -9.22 13.44
C LYS A 442 -20.15 -8.80 14.77
N HIS A 443 -21.48 -8.72 14.84
CA HIS A 443 -22.19 -8.55 16.10
C HIS A 443 -21.92 -9.79 16.99
N PRO A 444 -21.62 -9.61 18.29
CA PRO A 444 -21.18 -10.72 19.14
C PRO A 444 -22.17 -11.89 19.27
N THR A 445 -23.49 -11.63 19.20
CA THR A 445 -24.53 -12.64 19.47
C THR A 445 -25.58 -12.78 18.37
N LYS A 446 -25.56 -11.96 17.32
CA LYS A 446 -26.57 -11.96 16.22
C LYS A 446 -25.88 -12.15 14.88
N GLU A 447 -26.60 -12.67 13.88
CA GLU A 447 -26.12 -12.75 12.51
C GLU A 447 -26.24 -11.38 11.80
N ILE A 448 -25.51 -10.40 12.36
CA ILE A 448 -25.45 -9.01 11.88
C ILE A 448 -24.00 -8.62 11.69
N LEU A 449 -23.72 -7.94 10.57
CA LEU A 449 -22.44 -7.34 10.27
C LEU A 449 -22.56 -5.82 10.21
N TYR A 450 -21.51 -5.14 10.64
CA TYR A 450 -21.29 -3.74 10.39
C TYR A 450 -20.14 -3.61 9.40
N SER A 451 -20.33 -2.84 8.33
CA SER A 451 -19.26 -2.51 7.40
C SER A 451 -19.31 -1.04 7.04
N GLU A 452 -18.15 -0.45 6.80
CA GLU A 452 -18.08 0.94 6.38
C GLU A 452 -17.46 1.07 5.00
N MET A 453 -17.82 2.15 4.34
CA MET A 453 -17.25 2.63 3.10
C MET A 453 -16.41 3.87 3.41
N GLN A 454 -15.41 4.14 2.59
CA GLN A 454 -14.47 5.26 2.75
C GLN A 454 -15.12 6.55 3.28
N GLY A 455 -14.45 7.20 4.24
CA GLY A 455 -14.92 8.45 4.85
C GLY A 455 -16.26 8.33 5.58
N ALA A 456 -16.65 7.11 5.95
CA ALA A 456 -17.97 6.79 6.43
C ALA A 456 -19.09 7.33 5.53
N ASP A 457 -18.89 7.36 4.20
CA ASP A 457 -19.94 7.75 3.26
C ASP A 457 -21.18 6.90 3.45
N ASN A 458 -20.98 5.62 3.71
CA ASN A 458 -21.99 4.71 4.22
C ASN A 458 -21.44 3.85 5.36
N VAL A 459 -22.28 3.58 6.34
CA VAL A 459 -22.03 2.60 7.39
C VAL A 459 -23.21 1.64 7.38
N TRP A 460 -22.97 0.43 6.90
CA TRP A 460 -24.05 -0.54 6.74
C TRP A 460 -24.14 -1.46 7.93
N ARG A 461 -25.36 -1.69 8.40
CA ARG A 461 -25.75 -2.84 9.20
C ARG A 461 -26.42 -3.85 8.29
N TYR A 462 -25.81 -5.00 8.08
CA TYR A 462 -26.28 -6.08 7.24
C TYR A 462 -26.80 -7.22 8.11
N ASP A 463 -28.09 -7.52 7.97
CA ASP A 463 -28.75 -8.66 8.60
C ASP A 463 -28.59 -9.87 7.67
N MET A 464 -27.73 -10.82 8.07
CA MET A 464 -27.38 -11.98 7.24
C MET A 464 -28.54 -12.98 7.09
N GLU A 465 -29.41 -13.08 8.10
CA GLU A 465 -30.58 -13.98 8.05
C GLU A 465 -31.67 -13.46 7.10
N ARG A 466 -31.86 -12.13 7.09
CA ARG A 466 -32.91 -11.50 6.28
C ARG A 466 -32.40 -10.97 4.95
N ASN A 467 -31.09 -11.01 4.73
CA ASN A 467 -30.44 -10.37 3.58
C ASN A 467 -30.88 -8.90 3.43
N TYR A 468 -30.84 -8.15 4.52
CA TYR A 468 -31.32 -6.78 4.59
C TYR A 468 -30.22 -5.84 5.07
N THR A 469 -30.02 -4.74 4.35
CA THR A 469 -29.01 -3.73 4.67
C THR A 469 -29.67 -2.41 5.05
N LYS A 470 -29.18 -1.79 6.14
CA LYS A 470 -29.57 -0.45 6.58
C LYS A 470 -28.33 0.42 6.76
N ASN A 471 -28.36 1.66 6.26
CA ASN A 471 -27.36 2.65 6.58
C ASN A 471 -27.60 3.17 8.01
N VAL A 472 -26.61 3.06 8.86
CA VAL A 472 -26.65 3.44 10.29
C VAL A 472 -25.61 4.49 10.66
N LYS A 473 -25.06 5.21 9.71
CA LYS A 473 -24.07 6.28 9.91
C LYS A 473 -24.58 7.33 10.94
N PRO A 474 -23.71 7.83 11.85
CA PRO A 474 -24.03 8.99 12.66
C PRO A 474 -24.32 10.22 11.81
N LEU A 475 -25.38 10.94 12.12
CA LEU A 475 -25.77 12.17 11.42
C LEU A 475 -25.35 13.42 12.21
N PRO A 476 -25.16 14.56 11.53
CA PRO A 476 -24.89 15.83 12.18
C PRO A 476 -25.94 16.16 13.26
N VAL A 477 -25.49 16.71 14.39
CA VAL A 477 -26.33 17.07 15.53
C VAL A 477 -26.27 18.57 15.74
N THR A 478 -27.42 19.22 15.89
CA THR A 478 -27.51 20.67 16.14
C THR A 478 -26.69 21.07 17.39
N GLY A 479 -25.82 22.06 17.24
CA GLY A 479 -24.96 22.56 18.31
C GLY A 479 -23.57 21.93 18.31
N TYR A 480 -23.27 21.06 17.38
CA TYR A 480 -21.94 20.51 17.11
C TYR A 480 -21.47 20.96 15.72
N ASP A 481 -20.14 20.97 15.50
CA ASP A 481 -19.56 21.21 14.19
C ASP A 481 -19.88 20.07 13.21
N ASP A 482 -19.73 20.31 11.92
CA ASP A 482 -19.88 19.31 10.88
C ASP A 482 -18.96 18.12 11.14
N LEU A 483 -19.48 16.91 10.94
CA LEU A 483 -18.74 15.68 11.25
C LEU A 483 -17.62 15.47 10.23
N ARG A 484 -16.41 15.26 10.74
CA ARG A 484 -15.22 14.87 9.98
C ARG A 484 -14.92 13.39 10.24
N PHE A 485 -14.95 12.56 9.22
CA PHE A 485 -14.56 11.17 9.30
C PHE A 485 -13.26 10.97 8.53
N ASN A 486 -12.34 10.17 9.08
CA ASN A 486 -11.18 9.70 8.34
C ASN A 486 -11.63 8.89 7.14
N TRP A 487 -10.78 8.77 6.11
CA TRP A 487 -11.01 7.84 5.00
C TRP A 487 -11.27 6.42 5.51
N ASN A 488 -10.49 5.99 6.49
CA ASN A 488 -10.62 4.75 7.26
C ASN A 488 -11.26 5.07 8.62
N ALA A 489 -12.57 5.27 8.66
CA ALA A 489 -13.28 5.67 9.87
C ALA A 489 -13.34 4.53 10.90
N PRO A 490 -13.01 4.78 12.18
CA PRO A 490 -12.98 3.72 13.18
C PRO A 490 -14.36 3.31 13.66
N MET A 491 -14.56 2.00 13.78
CA MET A 491 -15.74 1.37 14.34
C MET A 491 -15.31 0.36 15.42
N ALA A 492 -16.13 0.20 16.46
CA ALA A 492 -15.95 -0.84 17.46
C ALA A 492 -17.30 -1.34 18.00
N VAL A 493 -17.41 -2.64 18.27
CA VAL A 493 -18.52 -3.22 19.03
C VAL A 493 -18.10 -3.41 20.47
N SER A 494 -19.04 -3.19 21.41
CA SER A 494 -18.74 -3.32 22.83
C SER A 494 -18.51 -4.77 23.24
N ALA A 495 -17.49 -5.00 24.05
CA ALA A 495 -17.24 -6.30 24.69
C ALA A 495 -18.25 -6.62 25.80
N HIS A 496 -18.92 -5.59 26.38
CA HIS A 496 -19.81 -5.73 27.53
C HIS A 496 -21.28 -5.71 27.14
N GLN A 497 -21.65 -4.92 26.14
CA GLN A 497 -23.05 -4.72 25.69
C GLN A 497 -23.19 -5.05 24.23
N PRO A 498 -23.70 -6.22 23.86
CA PRO A 498 -23.69 -6.71 22.47
C PRO A 498 -24.32 -5.75 21.43
N ASP A 499 -25.38 -5.01 21.83
CA ASP A 499 -26.06 -4.06 20.94
C ASP A 499 -25.38 -2.68 20.89
N ARG A 500 -24.32 -2.46 21.71
CA ARG A 500 -23.58 -1.20 21.75
C ARG A 500 -22.52 -1.16 20.65
N PHE A 501 -22.55 -0.05 19.92
CA PHE A 501 -21.71 0.20 18.78
C PHE A 501 -21.09 1.59 18.86
N TYR A 502 -19.78 1.71 18.63
CA TYR A 502 -19.03 2.95 18.65
C TYR A 502 -18.58 3.33 17.26
N MET A 503 -18.49 4.65 16.99
CA MET A 503 -17.93 5.20 15.77
C MET A 503 -17.23 6.53 16.04
N GLY A 504 -16.06 6.76 15.39
CA GLY A 504 -15.28 7.99 15.51
C GLY A 504 -15.43 8.93 14.32
N SER A 505 -15.81 10.17 14.59
CA SER A 505 -15.54 11.34 13.76
C SER A 505 -14.41 12.16 14.42
N GLN A 506 -14.49 13.48 14.58
CA GLN A 506 -13.71 14.19 15.60
C GLN A 506 -14.29 13.98 17.00
N TYR A 507 -15.52 13.48 17.07
CA TYR A 507 -16.24 13.11 18.29
C TYR A 507 -16.38 11.59 18.39
N LEU A 508 -16.44 11.05 19.61
CA LEU A 508 -16.81 9.66 19.81
C LEU A 508 -18.34 9.54 19.89
N HIS A 509 -18.90 8.76 18.98
CA HIS A 509 -20.31 8.44 18.95
C HIS A 509 -20.57 7.06 19.57
N VAL A 510 -21.65 6.91 20.30
CA VAL A 510 -22.14 5.64 20.84
C VAL A 510 -23.61 5.42 20.47
N SER A 511 -23.92 4.20 20.08
CA SER A 511 -25.28 3.70 19.89
C SER A 511 -25.50 2.51 20.81
N ASP A 512 -26.61 2.49 21.55
CA ASP A 512 -27.01 1.35 22.40
C ASP A 512 -28.05 0.44 21.71
N ASN A 513 -28.29 0.66 20.41
CA ASN A 513 -29.31 -0.02 19.61
C ASN A 513 -28.86 -0.30 18.17
N MET A 514 -27.62 -0.79 18.06
CA MET A 514 -27.03 -1.24 16.76
C MET A 514 -26.99 -0.16 15.68
N GLY A 515 -26.77 1.12 16.05
CA GLY A 515 -26.68 2.25 15.13
C GLY A 515 -28.03 2.88 14.74
N ASP A 516 -29.16 2.46 15.31
CA ASP A 516 -30.44 3.09 15.02
C ASP A 516 -30.53 4.52 15.53
N THR A 517 -29.90 4.81 16.68
CA THR A 517 -29.75 6.17 17.24
C THR A 517 -28.36 6.35 17.81
N TRP A 518 -27.86 7.58 17.79
CA TRP A 518 -26.50 7.92 18.22
C TRP A 518 -26.50 9.03 19.27
N LYS A 519 -25.51 8.98 20.16
CA LYS A 519 -25.17 10.02 21.13
C LYS A 519 -23.70 10.35 21.01
N ILE A 520 -23.33 11.63 21.09
CA ILE A 520 -21.95 12.07 21.24
C ILE A 520 -21.59 12.01 22.71
N ILE A 521 -20.49 11.33 23.04
CA ILE A 521 -20.00 11.12 24.41
C ILE A 521 -18.60 11.70 24.65
N SER A 522 -18.16 12.63 23.79
CA SER A 522 -16.87 13.31 23.95
C SER A 522 -16.96 14.78 23.47
N PRO A 523 -16.03 15.65 23.91
CA PRO A 523 -15.71 16.85 23.16
C PRO A 523 -15.01 16.46 21.83
N ASP A 524 -14.57 17.45 21.01
CA ASP A 524 -13.59 17.20 19.96
C ASP A 524 -12.29 16.66 20.60
N LEU A 525 -11.90 15.44 20.26
CA LEU A 525 -10.74 14.75 20.84
C LEU A 525 -9.45 14.98 20.05
N THR A 526 -9.55 15.67 18.90
CA THR A 526 -8.45 15.95 17.99
C THR A 526 -7.69 17.21 18.40
N THR A 527 -6.65 17.59 17.66
CA THR A 527 -6.03 18.92 17.79
C THR A 527 -6.87 20.00 17.16
N ASN A 528 -7.79 19.65 16.26
CA ASN A 528 -8.61 20.52 15.44
C ASN A 528 -7.80 21.63 14.73
N ASP A 529 -6.61 21.29 14.24
CA ASP A 529 -5.71 22.20 13.55
C ASP A 529 -6.25 22.55 12.16
N PRO A 530 -6.70 23.78 11.89
CA PRO A 530 -7.26 24.15 10.59
C PRO A 530 -6.24 24.10 9.44
N ALA A 531 -4.93 24.15 9.73
CA ALA A 531 -3.88 24.02 8.73
C ALA A 531 -3.81 22.60 8.14
N LYS A 532 -4.37 21.62 8.85
CA LYS A 532 -4.46 20.22 8.42
C LYS A 532 -5.85 19.85 7.89
N GLN A 533 -6.68 20.80 7.58
CA GLN A 533 -8.03 20.63 7.06
C GLN A 533 -8.21 21.40 5.74
N PRO A 534 -7.35 21.19 4.72
CA PRO A 534 -7.51 21.88 3.45
C PRO A 534 -8.83 21.49 2.79
N THR A 535 -9.48 22.47 2.14
CA THR A 535 -10.71 22.23 1.37
C THR A 535 -10.44 21.64 -0.01
N LYS A 536 -9.18 21.66 -0.43
CA LYS A 536 -8.70 21.14 -1.73
C LYS A 536 -7.31 20.56 -1.55
N SER A 537 -7.07 19.42 -2.19
CA SER A 537 -5.76 18.80 -2.36
C SER A 537 -5.52 18.41 -3.81
N GLY A 538 -4.33 17.89 -4.16
CA GLY A 538 -4.03 17.38 -5.49
C GLY A 538 -3.17 18.30 -6.36
N GLY A 539 -2.81 19.50 -5.91
CA GLY A 539 -2.00 20.42 -6.69
C GLY A 539 -2.71 20.92 -7.95
N LEU A 540 -2.16 20.65 -9.14
CA LEU A 540 -2.74 21.07 -10.43
C LEU A 540 -4.11 20.45 -10.73
N SER A 541 -4.33 19.23 -10.30
CA SER A 541 -5.60 18.51 -10.47
C SER A 541 -6.22 18.28 -9.10
N ASN A 542 -7.27 19.04 -8.78
CA ASN A 542 -7.94 18.90 -7.49
C ASN A 542 -8.40 17.46 -7.26
N ASP A 543 -8.01 16.89 -6.13
CA ASP A 543 -8.59 15.67 -5.58
C ASP A 543 -9.58 16.04 -4.47
N THR A 544 -10.84 15.69 -4.65
CA THR A 544 -11.93 15.93 -3.70
C THR A 544 -12.52 14.62 -3.18
N SER A 545 -11.80 13.52 -3.31
CA SER A 545 -12.23 12.20 -2.86
C SER A 545 -12.47 12.15 -1.34
N GLY A 546 -11.78 13.00 -0.58
CA GLY A 546 -11.83 13.05 0.89
C GLY A 546 -10.80 12.14 1.55
N ALA A 547 -9.87 11.55 0.78
CA ALA A 547 -8.80 10.71 1.31
C ALA A 547 -7.82 11.47 2.22
N GLU A 548 -7.76 12.80 2.09
CA GLU A 548 -6.94 13.71 2.89
C GLU A 548 -7.66 14.31 4.11
N LYS A 549 -8.88 13.85 4.43
CA LYS A 549 -9.56 14.28 5.67
C LYS A 549 -8.74 13.86 6.88
N HIS A 550 -8.42 14.84 7.71
CA HIS A 550 -7.53 14.72 8.85
C HIS A 550 -8.10 15.46 10.08
N THR A 551 -7.44 15.38 11.23
CA THR A 551 -7.94 15.79 12.53
C THR A 551 -9.22 15.02 12.90
N THR A 552 -9.11 13.69 12.88
CA THR A 552 -10.20 12.75 13.12
C THR A 552 -9.77 11.68 14.11
N ILE A 553 -10.74 11.04 14.75
CA ILE A 553 -10.49 9.80 15.49
C ILE A 553 -10.15 8.70 14.47
N PHE A 554 -9.12 7.91 14.76
CA PHE A 554 -8.66 6.84 13.90
C PHE A 554 -8.74 5.45 14.54
N THR A 555 -8.66 5.38 15.87
CA THR A 555 -8.77 4.11 16.61
C THR A 555 -9.58 4.27 17.88
N ILE A 556 -10.36 3.24 18.22
CA ILE A 556 -11.23 3.16 19.41
C ILE A 556 -11.02 1.81 20.05
N ALA A 557 -10.73 1.79 21.36
CA ALA A 557 -10.61 0.57 22.13
C ALA A 557 -11.37 0.69 23.46
N GLU A 558 -12.45 -0.11 23.61
CA GLU A 558 -13.11 -0.32 24.90
C GLU A 558 -12.30 -1.35 25.69
N SER A 559 -12.06 -1.08 26.98
CA SER A 559 -11.42 -2.08 27.83
C SER A 559 -12.32 -3.31 27.99
N PRO A 560 -11.85 -4.52 27.67
CA PRO A 560 -12.64 -5.74 27.89
C PRO A 560 -12.88 -6.06 29.37
N MET A 561 -12.20 -5.36 30.28
CA MET A 561 -12.32 -5.54 31.74
C MET A 561 -13.22 -4.50 32.42
N ASP A 562 -13.53 -3.37 31.75
CA ASP A 562 -14.34 -2.28 32.33
C ASP A 562 -14.96 -1.41 31.23
N GLU A 563 -16.29 -1.50 31.07
CA GLU A 563 -17.04 -0.76 30.05
C GLU A 563 -16.93 0.77 30.16
N ASN A 564 -16.47 1.30 31.29
CA ASN A 564 -16.29 2.72 31.51
C ASN A 564 -14.92 3.23 31.01
N VAL A 565 -14.00 2.33 30.68
CA VAL A 565 -12.66 2.67 30.21
C VAL A 565 -12.63 2.57 28.69
N LEU A 566 -12.50 3.73 28.03
CA LEU A 566 -12.38 3.83 26.58
C LEU A 566 -11.10 4.59 26.23
N TRP A 567 -10.36 4.05 25.26
CA TRP A 567 -9.20 4.68 24.67
C TRP A 567 -9.54 5.15 23.25
N VAL A 568 -9.03 6.31 22.88
CA VAL A 568 -9.19 6.88 21.55
C VAL A 568 -7.86 7.42 21.07
N GLY A 569 -7.47 7.07 19.83
CA GLY A 569 -6.34 7.63 19.13
C GLY A 569 -6.77 8.43 17.91
N THR A 570 -6.07 9.54 17.65
CA THR A 570 -6.37 10.42 16.51
C THR A 570 -5.27 10.39 15.46
N ASP A 571 -5.61 10.69 14.22
CA ASP A 571 -4.65 10.79 13.11
C ASP A 571 -3.68 11.97 13.25
N ASP A 572 -4.01 12.95 14.08
CA ASP A 572 -3.20 14.12 14.39
C ASP A 572 -2.43 14.02 15.72
N GLY A 573 -2.42 12.81 16.34
CA GLY A 573 -1.46 12.41 17.35
C GLY A 573 -1.94 12.47 18.80
N ASN A 574 -3.23 12.63 19.09
CA ASN A 574 -3.76 12.58 20.44
C ASN A 574 -4.09 11.16 20.90
N VAL A 575 -3.59 10.77 22.06
CA VAL A 575 -4.07 9.60 22.83
C VAL A 575 -4.97 10.10 23.95
N GLN A 576 -6.24 9.76 23.90
CA GLN A 576 -7.27 10.19 24.84
C GLN A 576 -7.83 9.01 25.60
N ILE A 577 -8.14 9.20 26.87
CA ILE A 577 -8.77 8.19 27.73
C ILE A 577 -9.94 8.76 28.51
N THR A 578 -11.00 7.98 28.66
CA THR A 578 -12.03 8.16 29.68
C THR A 578 -12.05 6.95 30.63
N LYS A 579 -12.43 7.18 31.89
CA LYS A 579 -12.60 6.14 32.93
C LYS A 579 -13.99 6.14 33.52
N ASP A 580 -14.91 6.86 32.92
CA ASP A 580 -16.27 7.08 33.41
C ASP A 580 -17.34 7.05 32.30
N GLY A 581 -17.05 6.31 31.23
CA GLY A 581 -17.99 6.09 30.13
C GLY A 581 -18.20 7.32 29.26
N GLY A 582 -17.16 8.17 29.10
CA GLY A 582 -17.19 9.33 28.23
C GLY A 582 -17.61 10.64 28.89
N LYS A 583 -17.84 10.65 30.23
CA LYS A 583 -18.20 11.90 30.92
C LYS A 583 -17.03 12.87 31.05
N ASN A 584 -15.83 12.34 31.26
CA ASN A 584 -14.59 13.11 31.32
C ASN A 584 -13.52 12.44 30.46
N TRP A 585 -12.73 13.24 29.74
CA TRP A 585 -11.64 12.78 28.86
C TRP A 585 -10.32 13.41 29.30
N THR A 586 -9.24 12.65 29.20
CA THR A 586 -7.89 13.07 29.53
C THR A 586 -6.96 12.77 28.36
N ASN A 587 -6.27 13.78 27.84
CA ASN A 587 -5.19 13.60 26.87
C ASN A 587 -3.92 13.15 27.60
N VAL A 588 -3.40 11.98 27.26
CA VAL A 588 -2.22 11.38 27.89
C VAL A 588 -1.00 11.35 26.97
N THR A 589 -1.09 11.94 25.79
CA THR A 589 -0.01 11.94 24.77
C THR A 589 1.30 12.52 25.32
N ALA A 590 1.24 13.59 26.10
CA ALA A 590 2.42 14.24 26.68
C ALA A 590 3.24 13.34 27.62
N ASN A 591 2.67 12.22 28.09
CA ASN A 591 3.33 11.25 28.94
C ASN A 591 4.20 10.26 28.15
N ILE A 592 4.09 10.24 26.81
CA ILE A 592 4.83 9.31 25.92
C ILE A 592 6.17 9.92 25.58
N GLN A 593 7.22 9.44 26.21
CA GLN A 593 8.57 9.96 25.97
C GLN A 593 9.19 9.39 24.68
N GLY A 594 9.88 10.24 23.92
CA GLY A 594 10.57 9.84 22.69
C GLY A 594 9.69 9.72 21.44
N LEU A 595 8.39 9.95 21.57
CA LEU A 595 7.48 10.04 20.43
C LEU A 595 7.54 11.45 19.81
N PRO A 596 7.78 11.62 18.49
CA PRO A 596 7.67 12.91 17.85
C PRO A 596 6.24 13.48 17.95
N ALA A 597 6.12 14.78 18.11
CA ALA A 597 4.81 15.44 18.25
C ALA A 597 3.91 15.19 17.02
N ASN A 598 2.61 15.08 17.25
CA ASN A 598 1.60 14.90 16.20
C ASN A 598 1.84 13.63 15.34
N THR A 599 2.41 12.58 15.89
CA THR A 599 2.53 11.28 15.19
C THR A 599 1.20 10.57 15.22
N TRP A 600 0.70 10.13 14.07
CA TRP A 600 -0.56 9.45 13.89
C TRP A 600 -0.70 8.26 14.85
N VAL A 601 -1.74 8.23 15.68
CA VAL A 601 -2.08 7.09 16.54
C VAL A 601 -2.81 6.06 15.68
N TYR A 602 -2.07 5.10 15.18
CA TYR A 602 -2.62 4.17 14.20
C TYR A 602 -3.48 3.08 14.83
N HIS A 603 -3.04 2.55 15.98
CA HIS A 603 -3.78 1.54 16.72
C HIS A 603 -3.63 1.69 18.22
N ILE A 604 -4.71 1.40 18.96
CA ILE A 604 -4.69 1.21 20.39
C ILE A 604 -5.35 -0.13 20.70
N GLU A 605 -4.64 -0.98 21.47
CA GLU A 605 -5.14 -2.24 22.01
C GLU A 605 -5.31 -2.10 23.51
N ALA A 606 -6.54 -2.28 24.00
CA ALA A 606 -6.82 -2.33 25.45
C ALA A 606 -6.63 -3.76 25.94
N SER A 607 -5.73 -3.96 26.91
CA SER A 607 -5.36 -5.29 27.41
C SER A 607 -6.52 -6.07 28.02
N VAL A 608 -6.55 -7.38 27.75
CA VAL A 608 -7.46 -8.33 28.42
C VAL A 608 -6.96 -8.75 29.81
N HIS A 609 -5.70 -8.45 30.15
CA HIS A 609 -5.07 -8.87 31.42
C HIS A 609 -5.01 -7.76 32.46
N GLY A 610 -5.23 -6.48 32.10
CA GLY A 610 -5.13 -5.37 33.05
C GLY A 610 -5.97 -4.16 32.70
N LYS A 611 -6.88 -3.73 33.56
CA LYS A 611 -7.80 -2.61 33.33
C LYS A 611 -7.14 -1.29 32.92
N GLY A 612 -5.94 -1.02 33.43
CA GLY A 612 -5.15 0.19 33.11
C GLY A 612 -4.07 -0.05 32.08
N THR A 613 -3.99 -1.26 31.53
CA THR A 613 -2.99 -1.65 30.54
C THR A 613 -3.52 -1.41 29.15
N ALA A 614 -2.69 -0.79 28.30
CA ALA A 614 -2.96 -0.64 26.88
C ALA A 614 -1.64 -0.58 26.10
N TYR A 615 -1.74 -0.89 24.83
CA TYR A 615 -0.67 -0.74 23.84
C TYR A 615 -1.09 0.33 22.85
N ALA A 616 -0.12 1.14 22.40
CA ALA A 616 -0.36 2.15 21.37
C ALA A 616 0.73 2.07 20.28
N VAL A 617 0.30 2.02 19.04
CA VAL A 617 1.16 2.00 17.85
C VAL A 617 0.99 3.31 17.12
N PHE A 618 2.13 3.90 16.73
CA PHE A 618 2.17 5.18 16.04
C PHE A 618 2.91 5.06 14.72
N ASP A 619 2.41 5.76 13.72
CA ASP A 619 2.93 5.74 12.36
C ASP A 619 3.40 7.13 11.93
N GLY A 620 4.69 7.24 11.63
CA GLY A 620 5.35 8.46 11.17
C GLY A 620 5.61 8.51 9.67
N HIS A 621 5.28 7.45 8.90
CA HIS A 621 5.68 7.33 7.50
C HIS A 621 5.23 8.51 6.62
N ALA A 622 3.99 9.01 6.82
CA ALA A 622 3.46 10.17 6.09
C ALA A 622 4.21 11.49 6.35
N ARG A 623 5.30 11.44 7.11
CA ARG A 623 6.26 12.53 7.34
C ARG A 623 7.70 12.11 7.01
N GLY A 624 7.88 10.98 6.34
CA GLY A 624 9.19 10.39 6.05
C GLY A 624 9.89 9.74 7.24
N ASP A 625 9.21 9.54 8.37
CA ASP A 625 9.77 8.85 9.55
C ASP A 625 9.35 7.38 9.55
N MET A 626 10.24 6.53 9.08
CA MET A 626 10.00 5.10 8.90
C MET A 626 10.27 4.27 10.18
N LYS A 627 10.53 4.91 11.32
CA LYS A 627 10.84 4.21 12.56
C LYS A 627 9.60 3.58 13.19
N PRO A 628 9.73 2.41 13.83
CA PRO A 628 8.65 1.82 14.61
C PRO A 628 8.46 2.59 15.95
N TYR A 629 7.21 2.82 16.31
CA TYR A 629 6.81 3.44 17.57
C TYR A 629 5.71 2.60 18.21
N VAL A 630 6.04 1.80 19.22
CA VAL A 630 5.12 0.93 19.95
C VAL A 630 5.35 1.11 21.44
N TYR A 631 4.29 1.44 22.17
CA TYR A 631 4.37 1.73 23.61
C TYR A 631 3.34 0.92 24.40
N LYS A 632 3.70 0.58 25.63
CA LYS A 632 2.82 -0.08 26.63
C LYS A 632 2.65 0.81 27.84
N THR A 633 1.43 0.93 28.35
CA THR A 633 1.10 1.50 29.66
C THR A 633 0.48 0.44 30.57
N LYS A 634 0.58 0.62 31.89
CA LYS A 634 -0.08 -0.22 32.90
C LYS A 634 -0.90 0.60 33.92
N ASP A 635 -1.00 1.90 33.72
CA ASP A 635 -1.53 2.87 34.70
C ASP A 635 -2.45 3.92 34.05
N TYR A 636 -3.26 3.50 33.07
CA TYR A 636 -4.20 4.37 32.35
C TYR A 636 -3.50 5.53 31.61
N GLY A 637 -2.30 5.30 31.10
CA GLY A 637 -1.55 6.29 30.34
C GLY A 637 -0.80 7.32 31.18
N ALA A 638 -0.71 7.15 32.51
CA ALA A 638 0.10 8.02 33.33
C ALA A 638 1.59 7.87 33.04
N THR A 639 2.03 6.65 32.72
CA THR A 639 3.38 6.36 32.19
C THR A 639 3.33 5.41 31.01
N TRP A 640 4.31 5.56 30.10
CA TRP A 640 4.43 4.72 28.92
C TRP A 640 5.87 4.22 28.76
N THR A 641 6.01 2.98 28.33
CA THR A 641 7.31 2.35 28.06
C THR A 641 7.34 1.89 26.60
N SER A 642 8.37 2.26 25.85
CA SER A 642 8.59 1.70 24.52
C SER A 642 8.91 0.22 24.62
N ILE A 643 8.29 -0.58 23.77
CA ILE A 643 8.55 -2.02 23.63
C ILE A 643 9.15 -2.37 22.28
N VAL A 644 9.66 -1.35 21.54
CA VAL A 644 10.42 -1.52 20.32
C VAL A 644 11.85 -1.92 20.64
N THR A 645 12.39 -2.87 19.88
CA THR A 645 13.80 -3.28 19.92
C THR A 645 14.44 -3.14 18.54
N GLY A 646 15.75 -3.33 18.44
CA GLY A 646 16.47 -3.32 17.16
C GLY A 646 16.09 -4.47 16.21
N ASP A 647 15.22 -5.37 16.63
CA ASP A 647 14.72 -6.46 15.76
C ASP A 647 13.68 -5.96 14.74
N ILE A 648 12.97 -4.84 15.01
CA ILE A 648 11.97 -4.24 14.14
C ILE A 648 12.59 -3.11 13.33
N SER A 649 12.56 -3.22 12.01
CA SER A 649 13.28 -2.30 11.12
C SER A 649 12.44 -1.15 10.59
N LEU A 650 11.14 -1.37 10.37
CA LEU A 650 10.23 -0.41 9.76
C LEU A 650 9.06 -0.07 10.69
N PHE A 651 8.29 0.92 10.30
CA PHE A 651 7.13 1.36 11.06
C PHE A 651 6.09 0.24 11.21
N ALA A 652 5.39 0.26 12.34
CA ALA A 652 4.33 -0.70 12.67
C ALA A 652 2.97 -0.01 12.69
N ARG A 653 1.91 -0.79 12.50
CA ARG A 653 0.54 -0.26 12.44
C ARG A 653 -0.46 -0.99 13.31
N ASN A 654 -0.20 -2.22 13.68
CA ASN A 654 -1.12 -3.00 14.50
C ASN A 654 -0.37 -3.79 15.56
N ILE A 655 -0.98 -3.97 16.73
CA ILE A 655 -0.52 -4.86 17.78
C ILE A 655 -1.71 -5.60 18.35
N GLN A 656 -1.53 -6.90 18.63
CA GLN A 656 -2.54 -7.73 19.27
C GLN A 656 -1.90 -8.45 20.48
N GLU A 657 -2.54 -8.36 21.63
CA GLU A 657 -2.19 -9.13 22.83
C GLU A 657 -2.91 -10.49 22.77
N ASP A 658 -2.21 -11.56 23.13
CA ASP A 658 -2.83 -12.87 23.29
C ASP A 658 -3.76 -12.88 24.54
N TYR A 659 -4.92 -13.51 24.40
CA TYR A 659 -5.94 -13.49 25.46
C TYR A 659 -5.67 -14.45 26.62
N GLU A 660 -4.71 -15.37 26.52
CA GLU A 660 -4.28 -16.28 27.59
C GLU A 660 -2.94 -15.87 28.22
N ASN A 661 -2.05 -15.22 27.44
CA ASN A 661 -0.69 -14.91 27.87
C ASN A 661 -0.31 -13.45 27.60
N GLU A 662 -0.22 -12.63 28.66
CA GLU A 662 0.13 -11.20 28.56
C GLU A 662 1.52 -10.89 27.98
N ASP A 663 2.40 -11.90 27.90
CA ASP A 663 3.75 -11.77 27.35
C ASP A 663 3.84 -12.16 25.86
N LEU A 664 2.78 -12.77 25.29
CA LEU A 664 2.67 -13.10 23.87
C LEU A 664 1.97 -11.97 23.12
N LEU A 665 2.71 -11.30 22.23
CA LEU A 665 2.19 -10.20 21.43
C LEU A 665 2.52 -10.42 19.96
N PHE A 666 1.61 -9.98 19.09
CA PHE A 666 1.73 -9.99 17.64
C PHE A 666 1.78 -8.55 17.13
N LEU A 667 2.78 -8.20 16.33
CA LEU A 667 2.98 -6.84 15.82
C LEU A 667 3.03 -6.86 14.30
N GLY A 668 2.12 -6.15 13.67
CA GLY A 668 2.11 -5.92 12.23
C GLY A 668 2.95 -4.70 11.84
N ALA A 669 3.99 -4.92 11.04
CA ALA A 669 4.87 -3.90 10.50
C ALA A 669 4.82 -3.85 8.96
N GLU A 670 5.48 -2.87 8.36
CA GLU A 670 5.52 -2.69 6.90
C GLU A 670 6.19 -3.87 6.19
N ASP A 671 7.11 -4.55 6.85
CA ASP A 671 7.87 -5.68 6.32
C ASP A 671 7.42 -7.04 6.86
N GLY A 672 6.30 -7.13 7.59
CA GLY A 672 5.73 -8.40 8.00
C GLY A 672 5.28 -8.50 9.46
N LEU A 673 5.13 -9.75 9.92
CA LEU A 673 4.64 -10.10 11.25
C LEU A 673 5.82 -10.34 12.21
N TYR A 674 5.81 -9.60 13.32
CA TYR A 674 6.72 -9.83 14.44
C TYR A 674 5.99 -10.40 15.64
N ILE A 675 6.59 -11.37 16.29
CA ILE A 675 6.01 -12.04 17.48
C ILE A 675 6.99 -11.96 18.64
N THR A 676 6.50 -11.64 19.82
CA THR A 676 7.24 -11.71 21.08
C THR A 676 6.56 -12.66 22.04
N VAL A 677 7.34 -13.41 22.82
CA VAL A 677 6.85 -14.30 23.91
C VAL A 677 7.29 -13.82 25.29
N ASN A 678 7.80 -12.60 25.39
CA ASN A 678 8.34 -12.03 26.65
C ASN A 678 7.97 -10.56 26.83
N GLY A 679 6.80 -10.17 26.34
CA GLY A 679 6.20 -8.85 26.55
C GLY A 679 6.94 -7.70 25.83
N GLY A 680 7.55 -7.97 24.68
CA GLY A 680 8.21 -6.97 23.87
C GLY A 680 9.69 -6.73 24.21
N LYS A 681 10.33 -7.58 25.04
CA LYS A 681 11.76 -7.48 25.31
C LYS A 681 12.62 -7.89 24.11
N ASN A 682 12.12 -8.82 23.29
CA ASN A 682 12.69 -9.27 22.04
C ASN A 682 11.57 -9.60 21.05
N TRP A 683 11.80 -9.38 19.79
CA TRP A 683 10.86 -9.69 18.72
C TRP A 683 11.48 -10.65 17.70
N SER A 684 10.67 -11.53 17.14
CA SER A 684 11.07 -12.46 16.09
C SER A 684 10.18 -12.24 14.87
N HIS A 685 10.80 -12.02 13.72
CA HIS A 685 10.10 -11.92 12.44
C HIS A 685 9.59 -13.30 12.03
N PHE A 686 8.30 -13.40 11.75
CA PHE A 686 7.65 -14.65 11.35
C PHE A 686 7.67 -14.78 9.82
N THR A 687 8.46 -15.72 9.31
CA THR A 687 8.68 -15.92 7.87
C THR A 687 8.27 -17.32 7.38
N ASN A 688 7.72 -18.17 8.25
CA ASN A 688 7.37 -19.54 7.90
C ASN A 688 6.18 -19.60 6.93
N ASN A 689 6.46 -19.68 5.62
CA ASN A 689 5.45 -19.59 4.56
C ASN A 689 4.56 -18.35 4.68
N PHE A 690 5.19 -17.24 5.11
CA PHE A 690 4.55 -15.95 5.28
C PHE A 690 5.32 -14.92 4.45
N PRO A 691 4.71 -14.28 3.45
CA PRO A 691 5.40 -13.35 2.57
C PRO A 691 5.82 -12.07 3.33
N HIS A 692 6.83 -11.38 2.83
CA HIS A 692 7.29 -10.08 3.34
C HIS A 692 6.32 -8.97 2.91
N LEU A 693 5.09 -9.02 3.37
CA LEU A 693 4.04 -8.07 3.01
C LEU A 693 3.83 -7.04 4.11
N SER A 694 3.42 -5.87 3.70
CA SER A 694 2.97 -4.84 4.62
C SER A 694 1.70 -5.28 5.35
N LEU A 695 1.75 -5.32 6.67
CA LEU A 695 0.58 -5.57 7.52
C LEU A 695 -0.19 -4.27 7.83
N ILE A 696 -0.16 -3.34 6.89
CA ILE A 696 -1.04 -2.16 6.86
C ILE A 696 -2.49 -2.59 6.77
N HIS A 697 -2.71 -3.76 6.19
CA HIS A 697 -3.96 -4.26 5.70
C HIS A 697 -4.37 -5.58 6.35
N ILE A 698 -3.98 -5.82 7.61
CA ILE A 698 -4.47 -6.95 8.40
C ILE A 698 -5.38 -6.49 9.50
#